data_c4321657161d6cbbf93f153174674ede
#
_entry.id   c4321657161d6cbbf93f153174674ede
#
_cell.length_a   1.000
_cell.length_b   1.000
_cell.length_c   1.000
_cell.angle_alpha   90.00
_cell.angle_beta   90.00
_cell.angle_gamma   90.00
#
_symmetry.space_group_name_H-M   'P 1'
#
loop_
_entity.id
_entity.type
_entity.pdbx_description
1 polymer ?
#
loop_
_entity_poly.entity_id
_entity_poly.type
_entity_poly.pdbx_seq_one_letter_code
_entity_poly.pdbx_strand_id
1 'polypeptide(L)'
;GGVPPPMTNAAPPPMGNGPPSMGNAPPPMGNGPPPPMAGGAPPPLGGGPPPVRPDMDPSRYAPNVGQVNSLSNQLGGLSVTQTGFQKMWGQESVDLLQNRHILPPDEVVPPKPRLQAEHLTSANCSPEIFRSTLTKIPETEALLKKARLPLGILIHPFKDLSHLPVIQCTTIVRCRSCRTYINPFVHFVDQRRWRCNLCFRVNELPEEFLYDPVSKSYGDPSRRPECRSSTIEFIAPQEYMLRPSQPAVYLFLLDVSRQALETGYLRSFCDTLVDEIDKLPGDGRAQVGFITYHRTLQFYQIAEGSSQATQLIVGDVDDVFLPSPTDLLINLANCKEQITNMLTDLPEMFNGSQETDNCLGAALQAAYKMVYQTGGRITVVQGSMPNIGPGGVKSREGDKSAGETALLNPSTDFYKKLALDCSGQQIAVDLFVLNNQHCDLATVSGISKFSGGQVHTFPGYHNHQNPPQAERFERSLRRYLTRKIGFEAVMRIRCTRGMSLHTFHGHFFVRSTDLLSLPNVNPDTAFGMQVSIEEDLKDSREVSFQAALLYTSSKGERRIRVHTLCIPVSASLQEVVQGADQHCIVGLLAKMAVDRTLNSNLADAREAFINVCVDTIERWKIVQCISQPGVLPASSSLKLIPLLILALLKSEAFTTRPGVRLDDRTAALIQMKCMPLTTLIQTIYPDLYKVDSLETAPMEEDEGVMLPNPPRLQLSAEKIAMNGVYLLDMGEQLLMFIGKVATSFFCERIFGVSQPSLIDENLTDLPELDNEDSERLRLFIQSITNKKSHAVPVRIIRDDSKARNAFISMLVDDRSEGSFSYYEFLQHLKTQIK
;
A
#
# COMPACT_ATOMS: atom_id res chain seq x y z
N GLY A 1 -62.89 15.63 -6.21
CA GLY A 1 -62.81 16.20 -4.89
C GLY A 1 -62.86 15.08 -3.86
N GLY A 2 -61.86 14.83 -3.09
CA GLY A 2 -61.83 13.91 -1.94
C GLY A 2 -60.53 14.04 -1.23
N VAL A 3 -60.46 14.81 -0.15
CA VAL A 3 -59.30 15.00 0.72
C VAL A 3 -59.19 13.77 1.63
N PRO A 4 -57.99 13.14 1.80
CA PRO A 4 -57.82 12.09 2.80
C PRO A 4 -57.60 12.71 4.19
N PRO A 5 -57.97 12.00 5.30
CA PRO A 5 -57.84 12.50 6.65
C PRO A 5 -56.41 12.46 7.21
N PRO A 6 -56.10 13.25 8.25
CA PRO A 6 -54.77 13.38 8.79
C PRO A 6 -54.37 12.15 9.65
N MET A 7 -53.11 11.72 9.52
CA MET A 7 -52.53 10.68 10.37
C MET A 7 -52.14 11.26 11.74
N THR A 8 -52.62 10.61 12.80
CA THR A 8 -52.32 10.88 14.19
C THR A 8 -50.90 10.44 14.56
N ASN A 9 -50.11 11.34 15.15
CA ASN A 9 -48.85 11.07 15.81
C ASN A 9 -49.02 10.14 17.01
N ALA A 10 -48.44 8.96 16.96
CA ALA A 10 -48.21 8.13 18.12
C ALA A 10 -46.76 8.25 18.57
N ALA A 11 -46.56 8.66 19.82
CA ALA A 11 -45.24 8.78 20.44
C ALA A 11 -44.63 7.40 20.73
N PRO A 12 -43.30 7.24 20.64
CA PRO A 12 -42.62 5.98 21.02
C PRO A 12 -42.58 5.83 22.57
N PRO A 13 -42.56 4.59 23.07
CA PRO A 13 -42.49 4.32 24.51
C PRO A 13 -41.09 4.62 25.09
N PRO A 14 -40.99 4.93 26.40
CA PRO A 14 -39.73 5.32 27.02
C PRO A 14 -38.79 4.13 27.22
N MET A 15 -37.51 4.33 26.89
CA MET A 15 -36.43 3.41 27.21
C MET A 15 -36.07 3.46 28.69
N GLY A 16 -36.19 2.36 29.39
CA GLY A 16 -35.77 2.20 30.76
C GLY A 16 -34.25 2.02 30.87
N ASN A 17 -33.61 2.92 31.61
CA ASN A 17 -32.24 2.80 32.06
C ASN A 17 -32.13 1.81 33.22
N GLY A 18 -31.28 0.78 33.09
CA GLY A 18 -30.82 -0.04 34.19
C GLY A 18 -29.64 -0.90 33.76
N PRO A 19 -28.44 -0.74 34.38
CA PRO A 19 -27.33 -1.62 34.07
C PRO A 19 -27.49 -2.99 34.74
N PRO A 20 -27.12 -4.13 34.10
CA PRO A 20 -27.12 -5.42 34.81
C PRO A 20 -25.91 -5.52 35.73
N SER A 21 -26.20 -5.87 36.97
CA SER A 21 -25.27 -6.17 38.04
C SER A 21 -24.44 -7.42 37.72
N MET A 22 -23.12 -7.29 37.85
CA MET A 22 -22.20 -8.44 37.94
C MET A 22 -22.41 -9.19 39.26
N GLY A 23 -22.67 -10.47 39.19
CA GLY A 23 -22.66 -11.39 40.30
C GLY A 23 -22.50 -12.81 39.80
N ASN A 24 -21.25 -13.36 39.91
CA ASN A 24 -20.99 -14.64 40.56
C ASN A 24 -19.54 -15.07 40.27
N ALA A 25 -18.75 -15.14 41.34
CA ALA A 25 -17.43 -15.72 41.36
C ALA A 25 -17.53 -17.26 41.29
N PRO A 26 -16.54 -17.95 40.69
CA PRO A 26 -16.49 -19.40 40.70
C PRO A 26 -16.02 -19.94 42.07
N PRO A 27 -16.44 -21.16 42.46
CA PRO A 27 -16.09 -21.76 43.72
C PRO A 27 -14.60 -22.23 43.77
N PRO A 28 -13.98 -22.35 44.96
CA PRO A 28 -12.59 -22.69 45.09
C PRO A 28 -12.33 -24.17 44.81
N MET A 29 -11.25 -24.44 44.10
CA MET A 29 -10.73 -25.80 43.87
C MET A 29 -10.08 -26.36 45.16
N GLY A 30 -10.56 -27.49 45.61
CA GLY A 30 -10.00 -28.24 46.74
C GLY A 30 -8.74 -29.00 46.32
N ASN A 31 -7.70 -28.87 47.17
CA ASN A 31 -6.48 -29.66 47.12
C ASN A 31 -6.76 -31.08 47.63
N GLY A 32 -6.63 -32.07 46.75
CA GLY A 32 -6.54 -33.48 47.14
C GLY A 32 -5.20 -34.07 46.66
N PRO A 33 -4.51 -34.92 47.46
CA PRO A 33 -3.21 -35.45 47.11
C PRO A 33 -3.29 -36.57 46.05
N PRO A 34 -2.23 -36.81 45.26
CA PRO A 34 -2.21 -37.85 44.24
C PRO A 34 -1.99 -39.22 44.82
N PRO A 35 -2.55 -40.30 44.19
CA PRO A 35 -2.31 -41.68 44.65
C PRO A 35 -0.93 -42.21 44.31
N PRO A 36 -0.41 -43.23 45.03
CA PRO A 36 0.96 -43.73 44.92
C PRO A 36 1.19 -44.60 43.68
N MET A 37 2.32 -44.43 43.03
CA MET A 37 2.80 -45.25 41.93
C MET A 37 3.27 -46.64 42.45
N ALA A 38 2.74 -47.68 41.87
CA ALA A 38 3.24 -49.05 42.06
C ALA A 38 4.47 -49.31 41.18
N GLY A 39 5.55 -49.72 41.79
CA GLY A 39 6.77 -50.12 41.12
C GLY A 39 6.68 -51.47 40.42
N GLY A 40 7.15 -51.51 39.17
CA GLY A 40 7.42 -52.76 38.46
C GLY A 40 8.88 -52.78 38.02
N ALA A 41 9.62 -53.80 38.43
CA ALA A 41 11.03 -54.00 38.12
C ALA A 41 11.27 -54.44 36.66
N PRO A 42 12.39 -54.10 36.03
CA PRO A 42 12.74 -54.54 34.68
C PRO A 42 13.31 -55.96 34.63
N PRO A 43 13.13 -56.71 33.55
CA PRO A 43 13.72 -58.05 33.37
C PRO A 43 15.20 -58.00 33.01
N PRO A 44 16.00 -59.03 33.25
CA PRO A 44 17.45 -59.04 33.12
C PRO A 44 17.92 -59.22 31.66
N LEU A 45 19.02 -58.49 31.35
CA LEU A 45 19.80 -58.61 30.12
C LEU A 45 20.62 -59.92 30.12
N GLY A 46 20.36 -60.78 29.13
CA GLY A 46 21.22 -61.90 28.78
C GLY A 46 22.27 -61.50 27.78
N GLY A 47 23.51 -61.59 28.17
CA GLY A 47 24.65 -61.31 27.29
C GLY A 47 25.10 -62.51 26.50
N GLY A 48 25.45 -62.29 25.20
CA GLY A 48 26.24 -63.21 24.40
C GLY A 48 27.23 -62.41 23.56
N PRO A 49 28.52 -62.80 23.45
CA PRO A 49 29.54 -62.01 22.81
C PRO A 49 29.43 -62.11 21.26
N PRO A 50 29.80 -61.01 20.54
CA PRO A 50 29.81 -61.01 19.08
C PRO A 50 31.06 -61.76 18.50
N PRO A 51 31.01 -62.31 17.31
CA PRO A 51 32.11 -63.03 16.66
C PRO A 51 33.19 -62.07 16.18
N VAL A 52 34.42 -62.55 16.36
CA VAL A 52 35.70 -61.89 15.91
C VAL A 52 35.77 -61.89 14.37
N ARG A 53 36.04 -60.75 13.75
CA ARG A 53 36.46 -60.67 12.34
C ARG A 53 37.99 -60.49 12.25
N PRO A 54 38.63 -61.07 11.25
CA PRO A 54 40.09 -61.13 11.12
C PRO A 54 40.69 -59.78 10.70
N ASP A 55 41.93 -59.58 11.08
CA ASP A 55 42.78 -58.42 10.90
C ASP A 55 42.83 -57.92 9.46
N MET A 56 42.56 -56.59 9.28
CA MET A 56 42.92 -55.87 8.10
C MET A 56 44.04 -54.85 8.40
N ASP A 57 45.09 -54.94 7.67
CA ASP A 57 46.33 -54.16 7.64
C ASP A 57 46.06 -52.65 7.54
N PRO A 58 46.57 -51.78 8.44
CA PRO A 58 46.33 -50.35 8.43
C PRO A 58 47.14 -49.53 7.38
N SER A 59 47.92 -50.16 6.52
CA SER A 59 48.88 -49.44 5.67
C SER A 59 48.39 -49.04 4.26
N ARG A 60 47.11 -49.21 3.93
CA ARG A 60 46.59 -48.97 2.57
C ARG A 60 45.69 -47.79 2.32
N TYR A 61 45.45 -46.91 3.32
CA TYR A 61 44.65 -45.67 3.09
C TYR A 61 45.30 -44.45 3.76
N ALA A 62 46.39 -43.96 3.17
CA ALA A 62 46.82 -42.59 3.37
C ALA A 62 46.23 -41.74 2.23
N PRO A 63 45.38 -40.77 2.51
CA PRO A 63 44.86 -39.86 1.45
C PRO A 63 46.02 -38.97 1.01
N ASN A 64 46.17 -38.86 -0.29
CA ASN A 64 47.17 -38.05 -0.99
C ASN A 64 46.87 -36.55 -0.75
N VAL A 65 47.60 -35.91 0.15
CA VAL A 65 47.47 -34.52 0.61
C VAL A 65 47.60 -33.51 -0.55
N GLY A 66 48.13 -33.96 -1.72
CA GLY A 66 48.26 -33.14 -2.91
C GLY A 66 46.98 -32.88 -3.71
N GLN A 67 45.94 -33.73 -3.55
CA GLN A 67 44.65 -33.50 -4.24
C GLN A 67 43.64 -32.68 -3.50
N VAL A 68 43.80 -32.57 -2.16
CA VAL A 68 42.88 -31.74 -1.33
C VAL A 68 43.14 -30.24 -1.51
N ASN A 69 44.42 -29.86 -1.74
CA ASN A 69 44.79 -28.47 -1.96
C ASN A 69 44.45 -27.91 -3.36
N SER A 70 44.28 -28.76 -4.37
CA SER A 70 43.87 -28.33 -5.72
C SER A 70 42.34 -28.17 -5.84
N LEU A 71 41.55 -28.91 -5.03
CA LEU A 71 40.11 -28.73 -4.95
C LEU A 71 39.68 -27.50 -4.09
N SER A 72 40.49 -27.11 -3.12
CA SER A 72 40.18 -25.93 -2.31
C SER A 72 40.42 -24.60 -3.02
N ASN A 73 41.32 -24.59 -4.00
CA ASN A 73 41.63 -23.42 -4.86
C ASN A 73 40.68 -23.24 -6.07
N GLN A 74 39.93 -24.27 -6.45
CA GLN A 74 38.88 -24.17 -7.48
C GLN A 74 37.48 -23.85 -6.91
N LEU A 75 37.28 -23.95 -5.59
CA LEU A 75 36.04 -23.63 -4.89
C LEU A 75 36.10 -22.28 -4.16
N GLY A 76 36.95 -21.38 -4.60
CA GLY A 76 37.11 -20.04 -4.05
C GLY A 76 35.87 -19.14 -4.26
N GLY A 77 34.79 -19.42 -3.57
CA GLY A 77 33.56 -18.62 -3.62
C GLY A 77 32.34 -19.24 -2.97
N LEU A 78 32.32 -20.55 -2.77
CA LEU A 78 31.23 -21.24 -2.08
C LEU A 78 31.66 -21.65 -0.66
N SER A 79 31.08 -21.03 0.34
CA SER A 79 31.27 -21.41 1.74
C SER A 79 30.93 -22.90 1.91
N VAL A 80 31.92 -23.71 2.29
CA VAL A 80 31.80 -25.16 2.53
C VAL A 80 30.68 -25.50 3.54
N THR A 81 30.38 -24.57 4.45
CA THR A 81 29.30 -24.63 5.43
C THR A 81 27.91 -24.54 4.80
N GLN A 82 27.72 -23.69 3.78
CA GLN A 82 26.45 -23.52 3.08
C GLN A 82 26.07 -24.77 2.26
N THR A 83 27.05 -25.41 1.64
CA THR A 83 26.86 -26.65 0.88
C THR A 83 26.51 -27.84 1.80
N GLY A 84 27.06 -27.87 3.01
CA GLY A 84 26.76 -28.89 4.03
C GLY A 84 25.35 -28.74 4.57
N PHE A 85 24.92 -27.50 4.86
CA PHE A 85 23.56 -27.21 5.33
C PHE A 85 22.50 -27.54 4.28
N GLN A 86 22.71 -27.12 3.02
CA GLN A 86 21.81 -27.43 1.90
C GLN A 86 21.72 -28.94 1.59
N LYS A 87 22.81 -29.70 1.78
CA LYS A 87 22.79 -31.17 1.64
C LYS A 87 22.00 -31.87 2.74
N MET A 88 22.03 -31.37 3.97
CA MET A 88 21.31 -31.98 5.09
C MET A 88 19.82 -31.63 5.12
N TRP A 89 19.42 -30.39 4.75
CA TRP A 89 18.04 -29.90 4.86
C TRP A 89 17.41 -29.47 3.54
N GLY A 90 18.10 -29.66 2.43
CA GLY A 90 17.62 -29.34 1.06
C GLY A 90 17.74 -27.84 0.71
N GLN A 91 17.51 -27.53 -0.56
CA GLN A 91 17.58 -26.17 -1.09
C GLN A 91 16.46 -25.25 -0.56
N GLU A 92 15.46 -25.80 0.10
CA GLU A 92 14.29 -25.06 0.63
C GLU A 92 14.58 -24.35 1.95
N SER A 93 15.70 -24.66 2.61
CA SER A 93 16.13 -24.08 3.88
C SER A 93 17.41 -23.27 3.72
N VAL A 94 17.46 -22.12 4.40
CA VAL A 94 18.60 -21.21 4.42
C VAL A 94 18.97 -20.92 5.88
N ASP A 95 20.27 -21.02 6.24
CA ASP A 95 20.76 -20.52 7.52
C ASP A 95 21.07 -19.02 7.42
N LEU A 96 20.27 -18.19 8.08
CA LEU A 96 20.37 -16.74 8.01
C LEU A 96 21.67 -16.20 8.62
N LEU A 97 22.27 -16.89 9.60
CA LEU A 97 23.52 -16.44 10.21
C LEU A 97 24.74 -16.64 9.30
N GLN A 98 24.69 -17.63 8.42
CA GLN A 98 25.77 -17.91 7.48
C GLN A 98 25.64 -17.12 6.19
N ASN A 99 24.45 -16.62 5.88
CA ASN A 99 24.16 -15.87 4.66
C ASN A 99 23.92 -14.40 4.97
N ARG A 100 24.99 -13.58 4.90
CA ARG A 100 24.87 -12.13 5.10
C ARG A 100 24.18 -11.40 3.95
N HIS A 101 24.27 -11.96 2.74
CA HIS A 101 23.73 -11.38 1.53
C HIS A 101 22.47 -12.14 1.11
N ILE A 102 21.38 -11.90 1.82
CA ILE A 102 20.14 -12.63 1.67
C ILE A 102 19.26 -12.09 0.52
N LEU A 103 19.45 -10.80 0.16
CA LEU A 103 18.68 -10.18 -0.92
C LEU A 103 19.09 -10.81 -2.26
N PRO A 104 18.14 -11.31 -3.08
CA PRO A 104 18.47 -11.74 -4.44
C PRO A 104 18.88 -10.56 -5.31
N PRO A 105 19.81 -10.75 -6.27
CA PRO A 105 20.18 -9.70 -7.21
C PRO A 105 19.03 -9.29 -8.12
N ASP A 106 18.14 -10.23 -8.43
CA ASP A 106 16.97 -10.02 -9.28
C ASP A 106 15.73 -9.65 -8.44
N GLU A 107 14.71 -9.09 -9.08
CA GLU A 107 13.45 -8.78 -8.45
C GLU A 107 12.79 -10.05 -7.89
N VAL A 108 12.22 -9.93 -6.67
CA VAL A 108 11.52 -11.03 -6.01
C VAL A 108 10.15 -11.24 -6.65
N VAL A 109 10.04 -12.29 -7.45
CA VAL A 109 8.76 -12.66 -8.09
C VAL A 109 7.75 -13.09 -7.03
N PRO A 110 6.53 -12.53 -7.02
CA PRO A 110 5.46 -12.95 -6.12
C PRO A 110 5.09 -14.43 -6.31
N PRO A 111 4.93 -15.21 -5.22
CA PRO A 111 4.48 -16.58 -5.36
C PRO A 111 3.04 -16.62 -5.88
N LYS A 112 2.77 -17.46 -6.89
CA LYS A 112 1.44 -17.65 -7.47
C LYS A 112 0.79 -18.90 -6.89
N PRO A 113 -0.51 -18.85 -6.51
CA PRO A 113 -1.27 -20.04 -6.15
C PRO A 113 -1.31 -21.02 -7.32
N ARG A 114 -0.87 -22.26 -7.10
CA ARG A 114 -0.89 -23.32 -8.14
C ARG A 114 -2.14 -24.18 -7.95
N LEU A 115 -3.07 -24.09 -8.88
CA LEU A 115 -4.29 -24.89 -8.91
C LEU A 115 -4.06 -26.22 -9.63
N GLN A 116 -5.00 -27.16 -9.49
CA GLN A 116 -4.86 -28.50 -10.12
C GLN A 116 -4.76 -28.42 -11.65
N ALA A 117 -5.49 -27.49 -12.27
CA ALA A 117 -5.47 -27.30 -13.71
C ALA A 117 -4.66 -26.05 -14.06
N GLU A 118 -3.69 -26.19 -14.97
CA GLU A 118 -2.80 -25.10 -15.37
C GLU A 118 -3.55 -23.91 -15.99
N HIS A 119 -4.59 -24.17 -16.76
CA HIS A 119 -5.43 -23.10 -17.33
C HIS A 119 -6.16 -22.28 -16.25
N LEU A 120 -6.51 -22.85 -15.09
CA LEU A 120 -7.08 -22.13 -13.97
C LEU A 120 -6.00 -21.34 -13.22
N THR A 121 -4.79 -21.89 -13.10
CA THR A 121 -3.64 -21.17 -12.56
C THR A 121 -3.34 -19.90 -13.39
N SER A 122 -3.34 -20.04 -14.72
CA SER A 122 -3.10 -18.92 -15.65
C SER A 122 -4.26 -17.91 -15.65
N ALA A 123 -5.50 -18.36 -15.44
CA ALA A 123 -6.67 -17.49 -15.36
C ALA A 123 -6.80 -16.77 -14.00
N ASN A 124 -6.00 -17.11 -13.01
CA ASN A 124 -6.10 -16.54 -11.66
C ASN A 124 -5.73 -15.04 -11.64
N CYS A 125 -6.22 -14.33 -10.64
CA CYS A 125 -5.94 -12.90 -10.51
C CYS A 125 -4.43 -12.63 -10.36
N SER A 126 -3.96 -11.60 -11.06
CA SER A 126 -2.56 -11.18 -10.96
C SER A 126 -2.20 -10.82 -9.50
N PRO A 127 -1.03 -11.26 -9.00
CA PRO A 127 -0.57 -10.87 -7.66
C PRO A 127 -0.29 -9.36 -7.52
N GLU A 128 -0.22 -8.60 -8.59
CA GLU A 128 -0.14 -7.13 -8.55
C GLU A 128 -1.48 -6.48 -8.13
N ILE A 129 -2.59 -7.20 -8.32
CA ILE A 129 -3.94 -6.74 -8.00
C ILE A 129 -4.42 -7.34 -6.68
N PHE A 130 -4.31 -8.66 -6.55
CA PHE A 130 -4.90 -9.39 -5.43
C PHE A 130 -3.93 -10.45 -4.92
N ARG A 131 -3.47 -10.29 -3.67
CA ARG A 131 -2.51 -11.22 -3.03
C ARG A 131 -3.06 -11.72 -1.71
N SER A 132 -2.71 -12.96 -1.39
CA SER A 132 -2.90 -13.54 -0.06
C SER A 132 -1.55 -13.73 0.62
N THR A 133 -1.51 -13.62 1.94
CA THR A 133 -0.32 -13.94 2.73
C THR A 133 0.12 -15.40 2.60
N LEU A 134 -0.83 -16.28 2.24
CA LEU A 134 -0.58 -17.70 2.01
C LEU A 134 -1.11 -18.09 0.62
N THR A 135 -0.30 -18.75 -0.18
CA THR A 135 -0.71 -19.32 -1.48
C THR A 135 -1.24 -20.76 -1.34
N LYS A 136 -1.28 -21.29 -0.12
CA LYS A 136 -1.96 -22.53 0.27
C LYS A 136 -2.66 -22.29 1.61
N ILE A 137 -3.98 -22.36 1.62
CA ILE A 137 -4.78 -22.10 2.81
C ILE A 137 -4.80 -23.34 3.69
N PRO A 138 -4.54 -23.22 5.02
CA PRO A 138 -4.71 -24.34 5.95
C PRO A 138 -6.14 -24.86 5.97
N GLU A 139 -6.33 -26.17 5.97
CA GLU A 139 -7.69 -26.77 5.99
C GLU A 139 -8.46 -26.51 7.29
N THR A 140 -7.76 -26.17 8.41
CA THR A 140 -8.38 -25.94 9.71
C THR A 140 -7.75 -24.72 10.41
N GLU A 141 -8.52 -24.09 11.29
CA GLU A 141 -8.01 -23.04 12.18
C GLU A 141 -6.86 -23.55 13.08
N ALA A 142 -6.95 -24.79 13.53
CA ALA A 142 -5.90 -25.40 14.33
C ALA A 142 -4.57 -25.51 13.58
N LEU A 143 -4.61 -25.81 12.27
CA LEU A 143 -3.42 -25.83 11.43
C LEU A 143 -2.86 -24.41 11.20
N LEU A 144 -3.73 -23.41 11.01
CA LEU A 144 -3.33 -22.00 10.91
C LEU A 144 -2.64 -21.53 12.18
N LYS A 145 -3.21 -21.84 13.36
CA LYS A 145 -2.59 -21.55 14.67
C LYS A 145 -1.24 -22.24 14.85
N LYS A 146 -1.08 -23.46 14.32
CA LYS A 146 0.21 -24.16 14.32
C LYS A 146 1.23 -23.48 13.40
N ALA A 147 0.81 -22.93 12.26
CA ALA A 147 1.70 -22.21 11.35
C ALA A 147 2.21 -20.89 11.95
N ARG A 148 1.46 -20.25 12.85
CA ARG A 148 1.72 -18.91 13.42
C ARG A 148 1.99 -17.82 12.38
N LEU A 149 1.43 -17.98 11.18
CA LEU A 149 1.49 -16.99 10.12
C LEU A 149 0.17 -16.21 10.06
N PRO A 150 0.20 -14.90 9.84
CA PRO A 150 -1.01 -14.12 9.66
C PRO A 150 -1.71 -14.52 8.37
N LEU A 151 -3.01 -14.76 8.43
CA LEU A 151 -3.83 -14.99 7.24
C LEU A 151 -4.57 -13.70 6.89
N GLY A 152 -4.37 -13.23 5.67
CA GLY A 152 -5.02 -12.06 5.15
C GLY A 152 -4.80 -11.86 3.67
N ILE A 153 -5.46 -10.84 3.14
CA ILE A 153 -5.42 -10.49 1.73
C ILE A 153 -5.12 -8.99 1.57
N LEU A 154 -4.37 -8.67 0.53
CA LEU A 154 -4.11 -7.30 0.08
C LEU A 154 -4.65 -7.14 -1.33
N ILE A 155 -5.35 -6.03 -1.58
CA ILE A 155 -5.97 -5.75 -2.87
C ILE A 155 -5.69 -4.33 -3.34
N HIS A 156 -5.37 -4.19 -4.63
CA HIS A 156 -5.21 -2.94 -5.37
C HIS A 156 -6.31 -2.86 -6.45
N PRO A 157 -7.56 -2.53 -6.06
CA PRO A 157 -8.74 -2.85 -6.88
C PRO A 157 -8.90 -1.96 -8.11
N PHE A 158 -8.28 -0.78 -8.13
CA PHE A 158 -8.40 0.18 -9.21
C PHE A 158 -7.08 0.44 -9.93
N LYS A 159 -6.09 -0.47 -9.78
CA LYS A 159 -4.81 -0.39 -10.50
C LYS A 159 -5.03 -0.11 -11.98
N ASP A 160 -4.19 0.72 -12.56
CA ASP A 160 -4.12 0.92 -14.01
C ASP A 160 -3.70 -0.39 -14.68
N LEU A 161 -4.52 -0.86 -15.61
CA LEU A 161 -4.31 -2.11 -16.34
C LEU A 161 -4.29 -1.82 -17.83
N SER A 162 -3.28 -2.30 -18.54
CA SER A 162 -3.17 -2.21 -19.99
C SER A 162 -4.24 -3.04 -20.70
N HIS A 163 -4.54 -4.23 -20.16
CA HIS A 163 -5.50 -5.17 -20.74
C HIS A 163 -6.57 -5.55 -19.71
N LEU A 164 -7.68 -4.82 -19.74
CA LEU A 164 -8.86 -5.11 -18.92
C LEU A 164 -10.03 -5.46 -19.82
N PRO A 165 -10.56 -6.71 -19.79
CA PRO A 165 -11.75 -7.05 -20.52
C PRO A 165 -12.97 -6.25 -20.02
N VAL A 166 -13.54 -5.40 -20.88
CA VAL A 166 -14.76 -4.64 -20.60
C VAL A 166 -15.93 -5.33 -21.27
N ILE A 167 -16.95 -5.67 -20.49
CA ILE A 167 -18.11 -6.43 -20.93
C ILE A 167 -19.35 -5.54 -20.86
N GLN A 168 -19.96 -5.34 -22.00
CA GLN A 168 -21.28 -4.70 -22.11
C GLN A 168 -22.34 -5.79 -22.25
N CYS A 169 -23.21 -5.92 -21.26
CA CYS A 169 -24.28 -6.90 -21.27
C CYS A 169 -25.54 -6.35 -20.61
N THR A 170 -26.69 -6.86 -21.03
CA THR A 170 -28.00 -6.55 -20.43
C THR A 170 -28.18 -7.22 -19.09
N THR A 171 -27.62 -8.42 -18.94
CA THR A 171 -27.76 -9.26 -17.72
C THR A 171 -26.39 -9.67 -17.19
N ILE A 172 -26.10 -9.29 -15.96
CA ILE A 172 -24.89 -9.70 -15.24
C ILE A 172 -25.20 -10.93 -14.40
N VAL A 173 -24.53 -12.05 -14.70
CA VAL A 173 -24.77 -13.33 -14.03
C VAL A 173 -24.14 -13.36 -12.66
N ARG A 174 -24.99 -13.60 -11.65
CA ARG A 174 -24.58 -13.65 -10.23
C ARG A 174 -25.26 -14.82 -9.53
N CYS A 175 -24.59 -15.39 -8.54
CA CYS A 175 -25.19 -16.39 -7.65
C CYS A 175 -26.44 -15.83 -6.95
N ARG A 176 -27.55 -16.55 -7.01
CA ARG A 176 -28.82 -16.13 -6.37
C ARG A 176 -28.72 -16.05 -4.84
N SER A 177 -27.87 -16.89 -4.23
CA SER A 177 -27.67 -16.95 -2.79
C SER A 177 -26.67 -15.90 -2.27
N CYS A 178 -25.40 -16.00 -2.63
CA CYS A 178 -24.34 -15.14 -2.07
C CYS A 178 -24.01 -13.92 -2.93
N ARG A 179 -24.66 -13.78 -4.12
CA ARG A 179 -24.49 -12.65 -5.04
C ARG A 179 -23.07 -12.52 -5.62
N THR A 180 -22.28 -13.60 -5.60
CA THR A 180 -20.97 -13.69 -6.27
C THR A 180 -21.16 -13.61 -7.78
N TYR A 181 -20.30 -12.87 -8.45
CA TYR A 181 -20.25 -12.81 -9.91
C TYR A 181 -19.71 -14.12 -10.48
N ILE A 182 -20.23 -14.57 -11.63
CA ILE A 182 -19.66 -15.71 -12.33
C ILE A 182 -18.19 -15.46 -12.63
N ASN A 183 -17.33 -16.48 -12.56
CA ASN A 183 -15.89 -16.35 -12.63
C ASN A 183 -15.26 -17.66 -13.14
N PRO A 184 -13.95 -17.72 -13.47
CA PRO A 184 -13.31 -18.91 -14.02
C PRO A 184 -13.35 -20.17 -13.15
N PHE A 185 -13.56 -20.01 -11.83
CA PHE A 185 -13.49 -21.11 -10.85
C PHE A 185 -14.85 -21.71 -10.51
N VAL A 186 -15.92 -21.31 -11.21
CA VAL A 186 -17.23 -21.96 -11.06
C VAL A 186 -17.23 -23.31 -11.73
N HIS A 187 -18.01 -24.24 -11.20
CA HIS A 187 -18.15 -25.56 -11.78
C HIS A 187 -19.47 -25.66 -12.58
N PHE A 188 -19.38 -25.90 -13.88
CA PHE A 188 -20.55 -26.16 -14.72
C PHE A 188 -21.02 -27.59 -14.48
N VAL A 189 -22.26 -27.74 -13.99
CA VAL A 189 -22.90 -29.02 -13.76
C VAL A 189 -23.38 -29.60 -15.12
N ASP A 190 -23.92 -28.73 -15.95
CA ASP A 190 -24.30 -28.94 -17.32
C ASP A 190 -24.30 -27.62 -18.10
N GLN A 191 -24.74 -27.61 -19.34
CA GLN A 191 -24.77 -26.40 -20.17
C GLN A 191 -25.65 -25.27 -19.64
N ARG A 192 -26.58 -25.54 -18.72
CA ARG A 192 -27.54 -24.55 -18.19
C ARG A 192 -27.38 -24.28 -16.70
N ARG A 193 -26.59 -25.08 -15.97
CA ARG A 193 -26.45 -24.96 -14.52
C ARG A 193 -24.99 -24.91 -14.09
N TRP A 194 -24.73 -24.02 -13.17
CA TRP A 194 -23.41 -23.85 -12.59
C TRP A 194 -23.45 -23.83 -11.05
N ARG A 195 -22.42 -24.37 -10.43
CA ARG A 195 -22.23 -24.38 -8.99
C ARG A 195 -21.30 -23.25 -8.60
N CYS A 196 -21.76 -22.38 -7.68
CA CYS A 196 -20.97 -21.28 -7.16
C CYS A 196 -19.76 -21.78 -6.36
N ASN A 197 -18.56 -21.25 -6.62
CA ASN A 197 -17.33 -21.63 -5.93
C ASN A 197 -17.18 -21.00 -4.53
N LEU A 198 -18.05 -20.05 -4.12
CA LEU A 198 -18.04 -19.47 -2.77
C LEU A 198 -19.05 -20.13 -1.83
N CYS A 199 -20.30 -20.31 -2.24
CA CYS A 199 -21.36 -20.85 -1.38
C CYS A 199 -21.84 -22.24 -1.78
N PHE A 200 -21.28 -22.83 -2.82
CA PHE A 200 -21.55 -24.18 -3.36
C PHE A 200 -22.97 -24.43 -3.84
N ARG A 201 -23.84 -23.40 -3.90
CA ARG A 201 -25.19 -23.54 -4.42
C ARG A 201 -25.21 -23.60 -5.95
N VAL A 202 -26.11 -24.45 -6.49
CA VAL A 202 -26.35 -24.55 -7.93
C VAL A 202 -27.26 -23.39 -8.37
N ASN A 203 -26.94 -22.80 -9.49
CA ASN A 203 -27.66 -21.69 -10.14
C ASN A 203 -27.92 -22.05 -11.59
N GLU A 204 -28.92 -21.45 -12.18
CA GLU A 204 -29.24 -21.53 -13.61
C GLU A 204 -28.63 -20.36 -14.36
N LEU A 205 -28.20 -20.62 -15.59
CA LEU A 205 -27.75 -19.60 -16.53
C LEU A 205 -28.95 -19.00 -17.27
N PRO A 206 -29.00 -17.66 -17.43
CA PRO A 206 -29.94 -17.02 -18.34
C PRO A 206 -29.69 -17.47 -19.79
N GLU A 207 -30.78 -17.55 -20.62
CA GLU A 207 -30.64 -17.92 -22.04
C GLU A 207 -29.71 -16.97 -22.81
N GLU A 208 -29.75 -15.68 -22.50
CA GLU A 208 -28.88 -14.66 -23.08
C GLU A 208 -27.39 -14.94 -22.84
N PHE A 209 -27.04 -15.56 -21.74
CA PHE A 209 -25.65 -15.92 -21.42
C PHE A 209 -25.14 -17.08 -22.28
N LEU A 210 -26.04 -17.93 -22.76
CA LEU A 210 -25.72 -19.07 -23.64
C LEU A 210 -25.56 -18.66 -25.09
N TYR A 211 -26.10 -17.49 -25.49
CA TYR A 211 -26.07 -17.01 -26.88
C TYR A 211 -24.82 -16.17 -27.12
N ASP A 212 -24.01 -16.54 -28.11
CA ASP A 212 -22.90 -15.74 -28.60
C ASP A 212 -23.34 -14.87 -29.77
N PRO A 213 -23.39 -13.53 -29.60
CA PRO A 213 -23.84 -12.63 -30.66
C PRO A 213 -22.87 -12.55 -31.84
N VAL A 214 -21.59 -12.92 -31.66
CA VAL A 214 -20.59 -12.89 -32.73
C VAL A 214 -20.75 -14.06 -33.66
N SER A 215 -20.82 -15.28 -33.12
CA SER A 215 -21.04 -16.49 -33.90
C SER A 215 -22.52 -16.75 -34.22
N LYS A 216 -23.43 -15.95 -33.66
CA LYS A 216 -24.90 -16.12 -33.76
C LYS A 216 -25.37 -17.54 -33.42
N SER A 217 -24.69 -18.18 -32.48
CA SER A 217 -24.95 -19.56 -32.06
C SER A 217 -25.01 -19.68 -30.54
N TYR A 218 -25.65 -20.75 -30.08
CA TYR A 218 -25.59 -21.13 -28.67
C TYR A 218 -24.27 -21.88 -28.47
N GLY A 219 -23.41 -21.32 -27.64
CA GLY A 219 -22.07 -21.80 -27.39
C GLY A 219 -21.85 -22.39 -26.00
N ASP A 220 -20.63 -22.83 -25.78
CA ASP A 220 -20.16 -23.26 -24.46
C ASP A 220 -20.01 -22.05 -23.55
N PRO A 221 -20.71 -21.96 -22.39
CA PRO A 221 -20.63 -20.85 -21.47
C PRO A 221 -19.20 -20.61 -20.90
N SER A 222 -18.34 -21.64 -20.90
CA SER A 222 -16.96 -21.52 -20.46
C SER A 222 -16.08 -20.65 -21.38
N ARG A 223 -16.54 -20.37 -22.60
CA ARG A 223 -15.81 -19.50 -23.54
C ARG A 223 -16.01 -18.01 -23.29
N ARG A 224 -16.98 -17.65 -22.49
CA ARG A 224 -17.25 -16.23 -22.16
C ARG A 224 -16.11 -15.59 -21.39
N PRO A 225 -15.82 -14.28 -21.62
CA PRO A 225 -14.77 -13.55 -20.91
C PRO A 225 -14.89 -13.68 -19.39
N GLU A 226 -16.12 -13.66 -18.85
CA GLU A 226 -16.41 -13.79 -17.42
C GLU A 226 -15.95 -15.13 -16.82
N CYS A 227 -15.88 -16.18 -17.66
CA CYS A 227 -15.44 -17.52 -17.25
C CYS A 227 -13.97 -17.79 -17.61
N ARG A 228 -13.28 -16.85 -18.29
CA ARG A 228 -11.88 -17.02 -18.72
C ARG A 228 -10.91 -16.09 -18.01
N SER A 229 -11.37 -14.97 -17.50
CA SER A 229 -10.53 -13.98 -16.80
C SER A 229 -11.05 -13.72 -15.39
N SER A 230 -10.14 -13.72 -14.43
CA SER A 230 -10.44 -13.40 -13.03
C SER A 230 -10.57 -11.90 -12.77
N THR A 231 -10.07 -11.07 -13.68
CA THR A 231 -10.19 -9.62 -13.62
C THR A 231 -10.95 -9.12 -14.83
N ILE A 232 -12.14 -8.57 -14.59
CA ILE A 232 -13.07 -8.10 -15.63
C ILE A 232 -13.76 -6.82 -15.17
N GLU A 233 -14.30 -6.08 -16.13
CA GLU A 233 -15.12 -4.90 -15.86
C GLU A 233 -16.42 -4.95 -16.66
N PHE A 234 -17.55 -4.76 -15.98
CA PHE A 234 -18.86 -4.65 -16.61
C PHE A 234 -19.25 -3.18 -16.74
N ILE A 235 -19.82 -2.80 -17.89
CA ILE A 235 -20.67 -1.62 -18.00
C ILE A 235 -22.03 -2.01 -17.45
N ALA A 236 -22.39 -1.49 -16.28
CA ALA A 236 -23.58 -1.90 -15.56
C ALA A 236 -24.85 -1.28 -16.17
N PRO A 237 -25.95 -2.03 -16.24
CA PRO A 237 -27.27 -1.49 -16.60
C PRO A 237 -27.69 -0.36 -15.65
N GLN A 238 -28.62 0.48 -16.10
CA GLN A 238 -29.12 1.63 -15.33
C GLN A 238 -29.71 1.26 -13.95
N GLU A 239 -30.16 0.03 -13.78
CA GLU A 239 -30.68 -0.50 -12.51
C GLU A 239 -29.64 -0.48 -11.37
N TYR A 240 -28.36 -0.39 -11.68
CA TYR A 240 -27.27 -0.24 -10.73
C TYR A 240 -26.98 1.21 -10.34
N MET A 241 -27.67 2.18 -10.92
CA MET A 241 -27.58 3.59 -10.56
C MET A 241 -28.59 3.91 -9.44
N LEU A 242 -28.10 4.53 -8.37
CA LEU A 242 -28.94 5.00 -7.25
C LEU A 242 -29.64 6.33 -7.57
N ARG A 243 -29.03 7.10 -8.45
CA ARG A 243 -29.51 8.42 -8.93
C ARG A 243 -29.00 8.64 -10.36
N PRO A 244 -29.55 9.61 -11.11
CA PRO A 244 -29.01 9.99 -12.41
C PRO A 244 -27.52 10.29 -12.33
N SER A 245 -26.79 9.95 -13.40
CA SER A 245 -25.34 10.18 -13.47
C SER A 245 -24.98 11.63 -13.20
N GLN A 246 -24.23 11.88 -12.15
CA GLN A 246 -23.72 13.20 -11.79
C GLN A 246 -22.50 13.56 -12.65
N PRO A 247 -22.24 14.85 -12.92
CA PRO A 247 -21.00 15.30 -13.52
C PRO A 247 -19.81 15.03 -12.60
N ALA A 248 -18.61 14.97 -13.15
CA ALA A 248 -17.38 15.01 -12.36
C ALA A 248 -17.23 16.42 -11.75
N VAL A 249 -17.13 16.51 -10.43
CA VAL A 249 -16.98 17.79 -9.71
C VAL A 249 -15.64 17.83 -9.00
N TYR A 250 -14.85 18.87 -9.25
CA TYR A 250 -13.55 19.13 -8.66
C TYR A 250 -13.56 20.47 -7.93
N LEU A 251 -13.40 20.45 -6.63
CA LEU A 251 -13.37 21.65 -5.80
C LEU A 251 -12.00 21.81 -5.15
N PHE A 252 -11.34 22.93 -5.38
CA PHE A 252 -10.00 23.23 -4.89
C PHE A 252 -10.07 24.24 -3.74
N LEU A 253 -9.49 23.88 -2.60
CA LEU A 253 -9.34 24.72 -1.42
C LEU A 253 -7.87 25.07 -1.24
N LEU A 254 -7.51 26.34 -1.35
CA LEU A 254 -6.12 26.82 -1.38
C LEU A 254 -5.83 27.72 -0.18
N ASP A 255 -4.87 27.32 0.62
CA ASP A 255 -4.37 28.11 1.78
C ASP A 255 -3.61 29.34 1.28
N VAL A 256 -4.15 30.51 1.52
CA VAL A 256 -3.51 31.80 1.17
C VAL A 256 -3.04 32.57 2.42
N SER A 257 -2.75 31.84 3.50
CA SER A 257 -2.04 32.38 4.65
C SER A 257 -0.59 32.76 4.26
N ARG A 258 -0.01 33.70 4.98
CA ARG A 258 1.36 34.17 4.75
C ARG A 258 2.37 33.02 4.69
N GLN A 259 2.29 32.09 5.65
CA GLN A 259 3.21 30.95 5.71
C GLN A 259 3.14 30.04 4.48
N ALA A 260 1.94 29.83 3.94
CA ALA A 260 1.73 29.07 2.72
C ALA A 260 2.26 29.84 1.50
N LEU A 261 1.95 31.11 1.37
CA LEU A 261 2.36 31.95 0.25
C LEU A 261 3.90 32.13 0.15
N GLU A 262 4.58 32.27 1.29
CA GLU A 262 6.04 32.39 1.34
C GLU A 262 6.76 31.18 0.74
N THR A 263 6.15 30.01 0.69
CA THR A 263 6.72 28.80 0.07
C THR A 263 6.73 28.85 -1.47
N GLY A 264 5.93 29.74 -2.07
CA GLY A 264 5.78 29.87 -3.52
C GLY A 264 4.85 28.80 -4.15
N TYR A 265 4.15 28.00 -3.37
CA TYR A 265 3.36 26.88 -3.85
C TYR A 265 2.17 27.30 -4.73
N LEU A 266 1.56 28.46 -4.43
CA LEU A 266 0.33 28.87 -5.09
C LEU A 266 0.54 29.06 -6.60
N ARG A 267 1.70 29.62 -6.97
CA ARG A 267 2.09 29.74 -8.39
C ARG A 267 2.31 28.35 -9.01
N SER A 268 3.12 27.48 -8.42
CA SER A 268 3.35 26.12 -8.93
C SER A 268 2.05 25.33 -9.07
N PHE A 269 1.12 25.48 -8.11
CA PHE A 269 -0.21 24.85 -8.21
C PHE A 269 -1.02 25.39 -9.38
N CYS A 270 -1.12 26.72 -9.52
CA CYS A 270 -1.91 27.36 -10.59
C CYS A 270 -1.33 27.02 -11.96
N ASP A 271 -0.02 27.12 -12.15
CA ASP A 271 0.65 26.80 -13.42
C ASP A 271 0.44 25.32 -13.79
N THR A 272 0.62 24.41 -12.83
CA THR A 272 0.38 22.97 -13.04
C THR A 272 -1.08 22.68 -13.39
N LEU A 273 -2.04 23.34 -12.73
CA LEU A 273 -3.46 23.12 -13.03
C LEU A 273 -3.84 23.66 -14.41
N VAL A 274 -3.29 24.81 -14.82
CA VAL A 274 -3.49 25.37 -16.16
C VAL A 274 -2.94 24.43 -17.24
N ASP A 275 -1.75 23.87 -17.04
CA ASP A 275 -1.14 22.91 -17.97
C ASP A 275 -1.95 21.61 -18.13
N GLU A 276 -2.60 21.15 -17.06
CA GLU A 276 -3.28 19.85 -17.01
C GLU A 276 -4.81 19.95 -17.06
N ILE A 277 -5.37 21.15 -17.18
CA ILE A 277 -6.82 21.38 -17.06
C ILE A 277 -7.64 20.61 -18.12
N ASP A 278 -7.09 20.43 -19.31
CA ASP A 278 -7.72 19.66 -20.40
C ASP A 278 -7.71 18.15 -20.17
N LYS A 279 -6.83 17.68 -19.31
CA LYS A 279 -6.66 16.27 -19.00
C LYS A 279 -7.42 15.84 -17.75
N LEU A 280 -8.11 16.78 -17.06
CA LEU A 280 -8.97 16.43 -15.93
C LEU A 280 -10.01 15.39 -16.35
N PRO A 281 -10.12 14.25 -15.66
CA PRO A 281 -11.05 13.19 -16.06
C PRO A 281 -12.51 13.66 -15.97
N GLY A 282 -13.21 13.70 -17.08
CA GLY A 282 -14.62 14.14 -17.13
C GLY A 282 -15.23 14.01 -18.52
N ASP A 283 -16.45 14.52 -18.64
CA ASP A 283 -17.14 14.77 -19.89
C ASP A 283 -17.47 16.28 -20.00
N GLY A 284 -18.19 16.69 -21.00
CA GLY A 284 -18.56 18.11 -21.20
C GLY A 284 -19.39 18.73 -20.07
N ARG A 285 -19.83 17.94 -19.07
CA ARG A 285 -20.54 18.40 -17.88
C ARG A 285 -19.63 18.65 -16.68
N ALA A 286 -18.33 18.35 -16.80
CA ALA A 286 -17.37 18.47 -15.69
C ALA A 286 -17.41 19.89 -15.10
N GLN A 287 -17.39 19.98 -13.77
CA GLN A 287 -17.45 21.24 -13.04
C GLN A 287 -16.22 21.41 -12.16
N VAL A 288 -15.76 22.65 -12.04
CA VAL A 288 -14.67 23.04 -11.14
C VAL A 288 -15.14 24.18 -10.24
N GLY A 289 -14.57 24.25 -9.04
CA GLY A 289 -14.80 25.36 -8.12
C GLY A 289 -13.53 25.68 -7.35
N PHE A 290 -13.45 26.90 -6.82
CA PHE A 290 -12.29 27.39 -6.10
C PHE A 290 -12.70 28.13 -4.83
N ILE A 291 -12.02 27.82 -3.73
CA ILE A 291 -12.09 28.58 -2.48
C ILE A 291 -10.66 28.82 -2.04
N THR A 292 -10.29 30.09 -1.84
CA THR A 292 -9.08 30.42 -1.10
C THR A 292 -9.45 30.77 0.33
N TYR A 293 -8.56 30.49 1.28
CA TYR A 293 -8.86 30.71 2.69
C TYR A 293 -7.61 31.11 3.48
N HIS A 294 -7.82 32.03 4.41
CA HIS A 294 -6.90 32.41 5.48
C HIS A 294 -7.72 32.77 6.72
N ARG A 295 -7.85 34.02 7.10
CA ARG A 295 -8.77 34.51 8.13
C ARG A 295 -10.21 34.57 7.67
N THR A 296 -10.43 34.69 6.35
CA THR A 296 -11.73 34.75 5.68
C THR A 296 -11.79 33.75 4.55
N LEU A 297 -13.00 33.50 4.05
CA LEU A 297 -13.22 32.64 2.88
C LEU A 297 -13.42 33.51 1.63
N GLN A 298 -12.72 33.16 0.54
CA GLN A 298 -12.91 33.81 -0.75
C GLN A 298 -13.43 32.78 -1.76
N PHE A 299 -14.56 33.10 -2.38
CA PHE A 299 -15.19 32.29 -3.42
C PHE A 299 -15.02 32.97 -4.76
N TYR A 300 -14.89 32.19 -5.83
CA TYR A 300 -14.73 32.67 -7.19
C TYR A 300 -15.95 32.29 -8.01
N GLN A 301 -16.70 33.32 -8.43
CA GLN A 301 -17.89 33.18 -9.28
C GLN A 301 -17.55 33.56 -10.72
N ILE A 302 -17.90 32.70 -11.67
CA ILE A 302 -17.79 32.99 -13.09
C ILE A 302 -19.19 32.77 -13.68
N ALA A 303 -19.89 33.86 -13.97
CA ALA A 303 -21.18 33.80 -14.64
C ALA A 303 -20.99 33.56 -16.14
N GLU A 304 -21.94 32.84 -16.78
CA GLU A 304 -21.93 32.65 -18.23
C GLU A 304 -21.91 33.99 -18.94
N GLY A 305 -20.97 34.18 -19.88
CA GLY A 305 -20.78 35.42 -20.63
C GLY A 305 -19.98 36.52 -19.93
N SER A 306 -19.52 36.28 -18.68
CA SER A 306 -18.57 37.19 -18.02
C SER A 306 -17.16 36.99 -18.59
N SER A 307 -16.41 38.07 -18.72
CA SER A 307 -14.99 37.99 -19.11
C SER A 307 -14.03 37.80 -17.98
N GLN A 308 -14.47 38.01 -16.72
CA GLN A 308 -13.65 37.94 -15.50
C GLN A 308 -14.38 37.22 -14.39
N ALA A 309 -13.60 36.59 -13.51
CA ALA A 309 -14.08 36.01 -12.25
C ALA A 309 -14.37 37.11 -11.22
N THR A 310 -15.46 36.93 -10.46
CA THR A 310 -15.80 37.83 -9.34
C THR A 310 -15.41 37.13 -8.04
N GLN A 311 -14.61 37.79 -7.22
CA GLN A 311 -14.25 37.31 -5.87
C GLN A 311 -15.31 37.75 -4.86
N LEU A 312 -15.88 36.77 -4.12
CA LEU A 312 -16.83 37.01 -3.05
C LEU A 312 -16.21 36.62 -1.71
N ILE A 313 -16.17 37.55 -0.76
CA ILE A 313 -15.48 37.37 0.53
C ILE A 313 -16.51 37.18 1.65
N VAL A 314 -16.36 36.10 2.41
CA VAL A 314 -17.14 35.80 3.61
C VAL A 314 -16.22 35.90 4.83
N GLY A 315 -16.50 36.88 5.71
CA GLY A 315 -15.70 37.15 6.90
C GLY A 315 -16.14 36.34 8.13
N ASP A 316 -17.38 35.91 8.18
CA ASP A 316 -17.90 35.10 9.29
C ASP A 316 -17.52 33.64 9.07
N VAL A 317 -16.52 33.15 9.81
CA VAL A 317 -16.02 31.79 9.74
C VAL A 317 -16.68 30.85 10.76
N ASP A 318 -17.43 31.37 11.72
CA ASP A 318 -18.12 30.59 12.73
C ASP A 318 -19.52 30.13 12.26
N ASP A 319 -20.20 30.95 11.46
CA ASP A 319 -21.47 30.61 10.80
C ASP A 319 -21.34 30.70 9.28
N VAL A 320 -20.77 29.67 8.69
CA VAL A 320 -20.43 29.63 7.26
C VAL A 320 -21.68 29.55 6.39
N PHE A 321 -21.81 30.41 5.41
CA PHE A 321 -22.83 30.40 4.37
C PHE A 321 -22.24 30.51 2.97
N LEU A 322 -22.99 30.11 1.95
CA LEU A 322 -22.60 30.32 0.55
C LEU A 322 -23.03 31.71 0.09
N PRO A 323 -22.11 32.54 -0.42
CA PRO A 323 -22.42 33.92 -0.82
C PRO A 323 -23.28 33.99 -2.08
N SER A 324 -23.29 32.93 -2.90
CA SER A 324 -24.16 32.77 -4.04
C SER A 324 -24.74 31.35 -4.09
N PRO A 325 -26.01 31.18 -4.44
CA PRO A 325 -26.63 29.87 -4.59
C PRO A 325 -26.21 29.17 -5.88
N THR A 326 -25.72 29.89 -6.87
CA THR A 326 -25.34 29.42 -8.22
C THR A 326 -23.99 29.97 -8.63
N ASP A 327 -23.42 29.40 -9.70
CA ASP A 327 -22.21 29.87 -10.39
C ASP A 327 -20.89 29.81 -9.57
N LEU A 328 -20.91 29.14 -8.42
CA LEU A 328 -19.68 28.78 -7.67
C LEU A 328 -19.05 27.47 -8.15
N LEU A 329 -19.86 26.58 -8.74
CA LEU A 329 -19.41 25.43 -9.51
C LEU A 329 -19.53 25.77 -11.00
N ILE A 330 -18.40 25.83 -11.67
CA ILE A 330 -18.24 26.40 -13.01
C ILE A 330 -18.09 25.25 -13.99
N ASN A 331 -18.85 25.27 -15.09
CA ASN A 331 -18.66 24.29 -16.16
C ASN A 331 -17.29 24.49 -16.82
N LEU A 332 -16.45 23.47 -16.77
CA LEU A 332 -15.07 23.55 -17.26
C LEU A 332 -14.99 23.81 -18.76
N ALA A 333 -15.84 23.14 -19.56
CA ALA A 333 -15.81 23.27 -21.01
C ALA A 333 -16.24 24.67 -21.49
N ASN A 334 -17.22 25.27 -20.79
CA ASN A 334 -17.79 26.56 -21.20
C ASN A 334 -16.96 27.77 -20.77
N CYS A 335 -16.24 27.66 -19.64
CA CYS A 335 -15.57 28.77 -18.97
C CYS A 335 -14.04 28.56 -18.85
N LYS A 336 -13.44 27.73 -19.70
CA LYS A 336 -12.03 27.38 -19.62
C LYS A 336 -11.11 28.60 -19.64
N GLU A 337 -11.31 29.52 -20.58
CA GLU A 337 -10.48 30.71 -20.73
C GLU A 337 -10.53 31.60 -19.50
N GLN A 338 -11.73 31.81 -18.93
CA GLN A 338 -11.91 32.62 -17.71
C GLN A 338 -11.28 31.96 -16.48
N ILE A 339 -11.36 30.62 -16.38
CA ILE A 339 -10.69 29.85 -15.32
C ILE A 339 -9.17 29.98 -15.45
N THR A 340 -8.63 29.84 -16.66
CA THR A 340 -7.20 29.99 -16.92
C THR A 340 -6.70 31.39 -16.55
N ASN A 341 -7.41 32.43 -16.95
CA ASN A 341 -7.07 33.81 -16.62
C ASN A 341 -7.10 34.05 -15.11
N MET A 342 -8.16 33.56 -14.43
CA MET A 342 -8.26 33.66 -12.97
C MET A 342 -7.09 32.97 -12.27
N LEU A 343 -6.73 31.73 -12.70
CA LEU A 343 -5.60 30.98 -12.09
C LEU A 343 -4.25 31.68 -12.33
N THR A 344 -4.08 32.32 -13.47
CA THR A 344 -2.87 33.08 -13.79
C THR A 344 -2.73 34.32 -12.88
N ASP A 345 -3.85 35.01 -12.60
CA ASP A 345 -3.89 36.21 -11.77
C ASP A 345 -3.87 35.89 -10.26
N LEU A 346 -4.33 34.71 -9.85
CA LEU A 346 -4.54 34.32 -8.46
C LEU A 346 -3.28 34.51 -7.56
N PRO A 347 -2.06 34.11 -7.96
CA PRO A 347 -0.87 34.29 -7.16
C PRO A 347 -0.54 35.78 -6.89
N GLU A 348 -0.82 36.66 -7.84
CA GLU A 348 -0.57 38.12 -7.70
C GLU A 348 -1.62 38.78 -6.81
N MET A 349 -2.87 38.29 -6.79
CA MET A 349 -3.94 38.83 -5.93
C MET A 349 -3.60 38.74 -4.43
N PHE A 350 -2.79 37.74 -4.03
CA PHE A 350 -2.38 37.55 -2.63
C PHE A 350 -0.93 37.94 -2.37
N ASN A 351 -0.24 38.50 -3.35
CA ASN A 351 1.14 38.94 -3.19
C ASN A 351 1.26 39.96 -2.07
N GLY A 352 2.13 39.67 -1.07
CA GLY A 352 2.36 40.55 0.07
C GLY A 352 1.29 40.42 1.19
N SER A 353 0.39 39.44 1.14
CA SER A 353 -0.52 39.17 2.24
C SER A 353 0.22 38.83 3.53
N GLN A 354 -0.20 39.49 4.65
CA GLN A 354 0.39 39.33 5.98
C GLN A 354 -0.49 38.47 6.91
N GLU A 355 -1.59 37.94 6.41
CA GLU A 355 -2.54 37.14 7.21
C GLU A 355 -1.94 35.80 7.62
N THR A 356 -1.87 35.55 8.91
CA THR A 356 -1.28 34.33 9.47
C THR A 356 -2.34 33.32 9.93
N ASP A 357 -3.59 33.75 10.02
CA ASP A 357 -4.71 32.90 10.44
C ASP A 357 -5.12 31.93 9.33
N ASN A 358 -5.65 30.79 9.73
CA ASN A 358 -6.10 29.73 8.84
C ASN A 358 -7.42 29.13 9.33
N CYS A 359 -8.47 29.25 8.54
CA CYS A 359 -9.83 28.77 8.82
C CYS A 359 -10.21 27.52 8.00
N LEU A 360 -9.31 26.55 7.86
CA LEU A 360 -9.56 25.32 7.07
C LEU A 360 -10.91 24.65 7.38
N GLY A 361 -11.29 24.59 8.64
CA GLY A 361 -12.56 23.93 9.02
C GLY A 361 -13.78 24.62 8.44
N ALA A 362 -13.78 25.96 8.42
CA ALA A 362 -14.83 26.77 7.78
C ALA A 362 -14.82 26.56 6.26
N ALA A 363 -13.64 26.53 5.62
CA ALA A 363 -13.48 26.25 4.19
C ALA A 363 -14.04 24.86 3.81
N LEU A 364 -13.78 23.84 4.61
CA LEU A 364 -14.33 22.50 4.42
C LEU A 364 -15.86 22.44 4.58
N GLN A 365 -16.44 23.18 5.54
CA GLN A 365 -17.90 23.29 5.69
C GLN A 365 -18.53 23.98 4.49
N ALA A 366 -17.91 25.06 3.98
CA ALA A 366 -18.35 25.73 2.75
C ALA A 366 -18.29 24.80 1.55
N ALA A 367 -17.17 24.11 1.39
CA ALA A 367 -16.97 23.12 0.34
C ALA A 367 -18.02 22.00 0.38
N TYR A 368 -18.31 21.46 1.57
CA TYR A 368 -19.39 20.49 1.75
C TYR A 368 -20.75 21.03 1.27
N LYS A 369 -21.10 22.28 1.66
CA LYS A 369 -22.36 22.92 1.22
C LYS A 369 -22.41 23.13 -0.28
N MET A 370 -21.27 23.38 -0.98
CA MET A 370 -21.23 23.56 -2.42
C MET A 370 -21.49 22.26 -3.20
N VAL A 371 -20.93 21.14 -2.74
CA VAL A 371 -20.98 19.85 -3.47
C VAL A 371 -21.90 18.80 -2.86
N TYR A 372 -22.64 19.16 -1.81
CA TYR A 372 -23.53 18.29 -1.05
C TYR A 372 -24.56 17.53 -1.92
N GLN A 373 -25.09 18.15 -2.98
CA GLN A 373 -26.12 17.54 -3.84
C GLN A 373 -25.51 16.66 -4.95
N THR A 374 -24.36 17.04 -5.45
CA THR A 374 -23.70 16.37 -6.57
C THR A 374 -22.73 15.28 -6.14
N GLY A 375 -22.12 15.42 -4.97
CA GLY A 375 -20.92 14.70 -4.62
C GLY A 375 -19.71 15.24 -5.37
N GLY A 376 -18.56 14.60 -5.26
CA GLY A 376 -17.37 14.99 -5.99
C GLY A 376 -16.07 14.82 -5.22
N ARG A 377 -15.03 15.49 -5.68
CA ARG A 377 -13.70 15.48 -5.08
C ARG A 377 -13.33 16.88 -4.59
N ILE A 378 -13.01 17.00 -3.31
CA ILE A 378 -12.45 18.20 -2.70
C ILE A 378 -10.95 18.00 -2.56
N THR A 379 -10.16 18.92 -3.12
CA THR A 379 -8.70 18.94 -3.02
C THR A 379 -8.29 20.11 -2.15
N VAL A 380 -7.64 19.83 -1.03
CA VAL A 380 -7.16 20.85 -0.09
C VAL A 380 -5.65 20.97 -0.21
N VAL A 381 -5.14 22.18 -0.39
CA VAL A 381 -3.71 22.48 -0.26
C VAL A 381 -3.52 23.30 1.00
N GLN A 382 -2.74 22.75 1.94
CA GLN A 382 -2.56 23.27 3.29
C GLN A 382 -1.07 23.56 3.55
N GLY A 383 -0.75 24.81 3.86
CA GLY A 383 0.64 25.23 4.17
C GLY A 383 0.86 25.61 5.63
N SER A 384 -0.22 25.85 6.39
CA SER A 384 -0.17 26.30 7.78
C SER A 384 -1.12 25.52 8.67
N MET A 385 -0.95 25.64 9.99
CA MET A 385 -1.86 24.99 10.95
C MET A 385 -3.20 25.74 11.03
N PRO A 386 -4.36 25.04 10.96
CA PRO A 386 -5.66 25.69 11.15
C PRO A 386 -5.83 26.14 12.61
N ASN A 387 -5.96 27.44 12.82
CA ASN A 387 -5.96 28.03 14.17
C ASN A 387 -7.23 28.79 14.54
N ILE A 388 -8.12 29.08 13.59
CA ILE A 388 -9.36 29.81 13.82
C ILE A 388 -10.59 29.10 13.28
N GLY A 389 -11.77 29.45 13.78
CA GLY A 389 -13.06 28.91 13.37
C GLY A 389 -13.27 27.44 13.75
N PRO A 390 -14.27 26.78 13.16
CA PRO A 390 -14.58 25.38 13.43
C PRO A 390 -13.37 24.48 13.12
N GLY A 391 -13.04 23.56 14.02
CA GLY A 391 -11.90 22.66 13.84
C GLY A 391 -10.53 23.30 14.03
N GLY A 392 -10.45 24.54 14.50
CA GLY A 392 -9.18 25.18 14.86
C GLY A 392 -8.44 24.38 15.93
N VAL A 393 -7.12 24.21 15.76
CA VAL A 393 -6.25 23.40 16.63
C VAL A 393 -5.15 24.27 17.25
N LYS A 394 -4.57 23.77 18.32
CA LYS A 394 -3.38 24.37 18.96
C LYS A 394 -2.19 23.45 18.76
N SER A 395 -1.01 24.02 18.60
CA SER A 395 0.21 23.21 18.48
C SER A 395 0.38 22.30 19.69
N ARG A 396 0.61 21.03 19.42
CA ARG A 396 0.94 19.99 20.42
C ARG A 396 2.38 19.52 20.30
N GLU A 397 3.15 20.11 19.39
CA GLU A 397 4.55 19.79 19.20
C GLU A 397 5.35 20.18 20.46
N GLY A 398 6.14 19.23 20.99
CA GLY A 398 6.93 19.44 22.20
C GLY A 398 6.16 19.35 23.53
N ASP A 399 4.88 18.97 23.50
CA ASP A 399 4.13 18.70 24.73
C ASP A 399 4.64 17.42 25.39
N LYS A 400 5.49 17.58 26.41
CA LYS A 400 6.06 16.46 27.18
C LYS A 400 5.08 15.86 28.18
N SER A 401 3.93 16.48 28.41
CA SER A 401 2.91 16.00 29.36
C SER A 401 2.01 14.93 28.74
N ALA A 402 1.85 14.96 27.42
CA ALA A 402 1.08 13.98 26.68
C ALA A 402 1.94 12.80 26.24
N GLY A 403 1.44 11.57 26.39
CA GLY A 403 2.09 10.38 25.84
C GLY A 403 2.07 10.40 24.31
N GLU A 404 3.04 9.78 23.66
CA GLU A 404 3.19 9.73 22.19
C GLU A 404 1.89 9.25 21.50
N THR A 405 1.24 8.22 22.03
CA THR A 405 -0.03 7.71 21.49
C THR A 405 -1.12 8.78 21.46
N ALA A 406 -1.20 9.63 22.48
CA ALA A 406 -2.18 10.72 22.52
C ALA A 406 -1.89 11.79 21.48
N LEU A 407 -0.60 12.07 21.21
CA LEU A 407 -0.17 13.03 20.19
C LEU A 407 -0.42 12.52 18.76
N LEU A 408 -0.35 11.21 18.53
CA LEU A 408 -0.65 10.57 17.24
C LEU A 408 -2.16 10.41 16.96
N ASN A 409 -3.00 10.69 17.94
CA ASN A 409 -4.45 10.69 17.80
C ASN A 409 -5.02 12.11 17.66
N PRO A 410 -6.21 12.27 17.04
CA PRO A 410 -6.82 13.59 16.85
C PRO A 410 -7.07 14.33 18.16
N SER A 411 -6.84 15.65 18.19
CA SER A 411 -7.18 16.54 19.31
C SER A 411 -8.67 16.91 19.33
N THR A 412 -9.36 16.81 18.18
CA THR A 412 -10.79 17.10 18.03
C THR A 412 -11.43 16.12 17.05
N ASP A 413 -12.70 15.78 17.27
CA ASP A 413 -13.52 14.94 16.39
C ASP A 413 -14.11 15.71 15.20
N PHE A 414 -13.88 17.01 15.07
CA PHE A 414 -14.49 17.85 14.04
C PHE A 414 -14.28 17.28 12.63
N TYR A 415 -13.03 17.04 12.26
CA TYR A 415 -12.66 16.55 10.90
C TYR A 415 -13.24 15.16 10.62
N LYS A 416 -13.27 14.29 11.62
CA LYS A 416 -13.88 12.96 11.50
C LYS A 416 -15.39 13.05 11.28
N LYS A 417 -16.10 13.88 12.04
CA LYS A 417 -17.56 14.08 11.90
C LYS A 417 -17.90 14.62 10.52
N LEU A 418 -17.21 15.68 10.09
CA LEU A 418 -17.40 16.24 8.75
C LEU A 418 -17.07 15.24 7.62
N ALA A 419 -16.05 14.42 7.80
CA ALA A 419 -15.71 13.36 6.84
C ALA A 419 -16.81 12.31 6.70
N LEU A 420 -17.50 11.96 7.79
CA LEU A 420 -18.63 11.04 7.76
C LEU A 420 -19.82 11.65 6.99
N ASP A 421 -20.09 12.94 7.20
CA ASP A 421 -21.12 13.68 6.44
C ASP A 421 -20.75 13.72 4.94
N CYS A 422 -19.47 14.01 4.62
CA CYS A 422 -18.94 13.96 3.25
C CYS A 422 -19.11 12.57 2.63
N SER A 423 -18.72 11.51 3.32
CA SER A 423 -18.88 10.13 2.84
C SER A 423 -20.34 9.77 2.58
N GLY A 424 -21.25 10.27 3.41
CA GLY A 424 -22.71 10.12 3.23
C GLY A 424 -23.21 10.71 1.91
N GLN A 425 -22.61 11.79 1.46
CA GLN A 425 -22.96 12.52 0.23
C GLN A 425 -22.03 12.21 -0.95
N GLN A 426 -21.23 11.14 -0.89
CA GLN A 426 -20.30 10.74 -1.94
C GLN A 426 -19.22 11.80 -2.25
N ILE A 427 -18.72 12.45 -1.22
CA ILE A 427 -17.66 13.45 -1.29
C ILE A 427 -16.40 12.85 -0.67
N ALA A 428 -15.29 12.83 -1.40
CA ALA A 428 -13.96 12.53 -0.88
C ALA A 428 -13.13 13.80 -0.75
N VAL A 429 -12.30 13.87 0.29
CA VAL A 429 -11.43 15.01 0.55
C VAL A 429 -9.98 14.54 0.54
N ASP A 430 -9.22 15.01 -0.44
CA ASP A 430 -7.78 14.77 -0.56
C ASP A 430 -7.00 15.96 0.01
N LEU A 431 -5.93 15.68 0.72
CA LEU A 431 -5.14 16.67 1.45
C LEU A 431 -3.70 16.69 0.95
N PHE A 432 -3.24 17.84 0.48
CA PHE A 432 -1.84 18.14 0.15
C PHE A 432 -1.26 19.04 1.25
N VAL A 433 -0.29 18.53 1.99
CA VAL A 433 0.33 19.23 3.13
C VAL A 433 1.74 19.66 2.74
N LEU A 434 1.94 20.97 2.64
CA LEU A 434 3.18 21.64 2.21
C LEU A 434 3.81 22.40 3.38
N ASN A 435 4.02 21.73 4.52
CA ASN A 435 4.38 22.38 5.74
C ASN A 435 5.88 22.32 6.05
N ASN A 436 6.41 23.47 6.47
CA ASN A 436 7.73 23.58 7.10
C ASN A 436 7.64 23.47 8.62
N GLN A 437 6.45 23.69 9.18
CA GLN A 437 6.15 23.68 10.60
C GLN A 437 5.10 22.62 10.93
N HIS A 438 4.85 22.39 12.21
CA HIS A 438 3.80 21.48 12.68
C HIS A 438 2.41 21.97 12.25
N CYS A 439 1.64 21.08 11.63
CA CYS A 439 0.27 21.35 11.18
C CYS A 439 -0.81 20.52 11.90
N ASP A 440 -0.43 19.70 12.87
CA ASP A 440 -1.26 18.71 13.55
C ASP A 440 -1.95 17.74 12.57
N LEU A 441 -1.15 17.11 11.73
CA LEU A 441 -1.61 16.15 10.72
C LEU A 441 -2.44 15.02 11.34
N ALA A 442 -2.16 14.62 12.58
CA ALA A 442 -2.92 13.61 13.32
C ALA A 442 -4.41 13.99 13.43
N THR A 443 -4.71 15.27 13.62
CA THR A 443 -6.06 15.80 13.71
C THR A 443 -6.66 16.06 12.32
N VAL A 444 -5.96 16.82 11.48
CA VAL A 444 -6.47 17.29 10.19
C VAL A 444 -6.70 16.14 9.21
N SER A 445 -5.82 15.12 9.20
CA SER A 445 -5.96 13.96 8.28
C SER A 445 -7.26 13.16 8.48
N GLY A 446 -7.97 13.37 9.59
CA GLY A 446 -9.29 12.75 9.84
C GLY A 446 -10.27 13.01 8.72
N ILE A 447 -10.20 14.18 8.05
CA ILE A 447 -11.09 14.51 6.94
C ILE A 447 -10.89 13.56 5.75
N SER A 448 -9.65 13.23 5.41
CA SER A 448 -9.33 12.33 4.30
C SER A 448 -9.52 10.85 4.67
N LYS A 449 -9.08 10.44 5.85
CA LYS A 449 -9.17 9.03 6.30
C LYS A 449 -10.59 8.47 6.25
N PHE A 450 -11.58 9.23 6.70
CA PHE A 450 -12.97 8.77 6.84
C PHE A 450 -13.86 9.14 5.66
N SER A 451 -13.43 10.05 4.77
CA SER A 451 -14.09 10.31 3.48
C SER A 451 -13.57 9.45 2.32
N GLY A 452 -12.59 8.57 2.56
CA GLY A 452 -11.97 7.74 1.51
C GLY A 452 -11.00 8.53 0.61
N GLY A 453 -10.50 9.66 1.09
CA GLY A 453 -9.49 10.46 0.40
C GLY A 453 -8.07 10.05 0.72
N GLN A 454 -7.10 10.76 0.13
CA GLN A 454 -5.67 10.57 0.30
C GLN A 454 -5.01 11.75 1.03
N VAL A 455 -3.85 11.48 1.61
CA VAL A 455 -2.99 12.50 2.23
C VAL A 455 -1.63 12.44 1.56
N HIS A 456 -1.25 13.54 0.92
CA HIS A 456 0.05 13.76 0.29
C HIS A 456 0.84 14.75 1.13
N THR A 457 2.08 14.44 1.48
CA THR A 457 2.92 15.28 2.34
C THR A 457 4.22 15.65 1.66
N PHE A 458 4.57 16.92 1.77
CA PHE A 458 5.78 17.51 1.19
C PHE A 458 6.52 18.32 2.26
N PRO A 459 7.15 17.63 3.23
CA PRO A 459 7.83 18.34 4.33
C PRO A 459 9.01 19.14 3.81
N GLY A 460 9.13 20.36 4.31
CA GLY A 460 10.17 21.28 3.85
C GLY A 460 9.95 21.83 2.44
N TYR A 461 8.71 21.84 1.95
CA TYR A 461 8.38 22.41 0.65
C TYR A 461 8.73 23.91 0.59
N HIS A 462 9.51 24.29 -0.41
CA HIS A 462 9.77 25.68 -0.73
C HIS A 462 10.31 25.77 -2.17
N ASN A 463 9.66 26.54 -3.02
CA ASN A 463 9.95 26.57 -4.45
C ASN A 463 11.42 26.91 -4.78
N HIS A 464 11.99 27.91 -4.08
CA HIS A 464 13.37 28.35 -4.33
C HIS A 464 14.42 27.69 -3.43
N GLN A 465 14.06 27.31 -2.19
CA GLN A 465 15.03 26.75 -1.24
C GLN A 465 15.16 25.24 -1.31
N ASN A 466 14.16 24.56 -1.84
CA ASN A 466 14.14 23.11 -1.99
C ASN A 466 13.50 22.70 -3.34
N PRO A 467 14.13 23.03 -4.47
CA PRO A 467 13.61 22.71 -5.80
C PRO A 467 13.27 21.24 -6.02
N PRO A 468 14.06 20.25 -5.52
CA PRO A 468 13.68 18.84 -5.68
C PRO A 468 12.34 18.47 -5.02
N GLN A 469 11.97 19.15 -3.92
CA GLN A 469 10.67 18.92 -3.27
C GLN A 469 9.53 19.63 -4.02
N ALA A 470 9.82 20.77 -4.63
CA ALA A 470 8.87 21.47 -5.49
C ALA A 470 8.56 20.63 -6.73
N GLU A 471 9.56 20.08 -7.39
CA GLU A 471 9.40 19.18 -8.52
C GLU A 471 8.60 17.91 -8.13
N ARG A 472 8.89 17.32 -6.96
CA ARG A 472 8.12 16.17 -6.45
C ARG A 472 6.65 16.53 -6.27
N PHE A 473 6.34 17.73 -5.77
CA PHE A 473 4.98 18.21 -5.63
C PHE A 473 4.30 18.36 -7.00
N GLU A 474 4.95 19.02 -7.97
CA GLU A 474 4.39 19.24 -9.31
C GLU A 474 4.11 17.93 -10.03
N ARG A 475 5.04 16.97 -10.03
CA ARG A 475 4.83 15.64 -10.66
C ARG A 475 3.71 14.86 -9.97
N SER A 476 3.66 14.89 -8.65
CA SER A 476 2.58 14.26 -7.88
C SER A 476 1.23 14.91 -8.17
N LEU A 477 1.19 16.25 -8.29
CA LEU A 477 -0.02 17.00 -8.62
C LEU A 477 -0.48 16.70 -10.06
N ARG A 478 0.43 16.67 -11.05
CA ARG A 478 0.12 16.29 -12.43
C ARG A 478 -0.52 14.90 -12.48
N ARG A 479 0.09 13.91 -11.84
CA ARG A 479 -0.50 12.56 -11.71
C ARG A 479 -1.86 12.60 -11.05
N TYR A 480 -2.02 13.30 -9.95
CA TYR A 480 -3.25 13.41 -9.20
C TYR A 480 -4.39 14.02 -10.03
N LEU A 481 -4.11 15.05 -10.81
CA LEU A 481 -5.09 15.72 -11.67
C LEU A 481 -5.51 14.86 -12.86
N THR A 482 -4.58 14.10 -13.45
CA THR A 482 -4.81 13.39 -14.74
C THR A 482 -5.13 11.91 -14.60
N ARG A 483 -4.86 11.28 -13.44
CA ARG A 483 -5.14 9.86 -13.21
C ARG A 483 -6.62 9.53 -13.32
N LYS A 484 -6.92 8.28 -13.67
CA LYS A 484 -8.29 7.77 -13.66
C LYS A 484 -8.92 7.95 -12.27
N ILE A 485 -10.21 8.27 -12.24
CA ILE A 485 -10.99 8.38 -11.02
C ILE A 485 -12.36 7.74 -11.21
N GLY A 486 -12.83 7.05 -10.18
CA GLY A 486 -14.19 6.59 -10.07
C GLY A 486 -14.90 7.31 -8.93
N PHE A 487 -16.14 7.72 -9.17
CA PHE A 487 -17.00 8.38 -8.21
C PHE A 487 -18.04 7.41 -7.65
N GLU A 488 -18.66 7.76 -6.51
CA GLU A 488 -19.75 7.00 -5.89
C GLU A 488 -19.41 5.50 -5.77
N ALA A 489 -18.19 5.20 -5.39
CA ALA A 489 -17.72 3.83 -5.36
C ALA A 489 -18.12 3.11 -4.07
N VAL A 490 -18.38 1.81 -4.22
CA VAL A 490 -18.52 0.88 -3.11
C VAL A 490 -17.81 -0.42 -3.46
N MET A 491 -17.09 -0.97 -2.50
CA MET A 491 -16.39 -2.25 -2.67
C MET A 491 -16.94 -3.28 -1.70
N ARG A 492 -17.13 -4.50 -2.19
CA ARG A 492 -17.50 -5.65 -1.37
C ARG A 492 -16.62 -6.82 -1.69
N ILE A 493 -16.05 -7.44 -0.66
CA ILE A 493 -15.23 -8.63 -0.81
C ILE A 493 -15.96 -9.81 -0.16
N ARG A 494 -16.01 -10.94 -0.88
CA ARG A 494 -16.62 -12.19 -0.44
C ARG A 494 -15.57 -13.27 -0.44
N CYS A 495 -15.72 -14.24 0.45
CA CYS A 495 -14.89 -15.43 0.53
C CYS A 495 -15.74 -16.70 0.50
N THR A 496 -15.07 -17.83 0.27
CA THR A 496 -15.70 -19.15 0.33
C THR A 496 -16.27 -19.40 1.71
N ARG A 497 -17.43 -20.07 1.75
CA ARG A 497 -18.09 -20.49 3.01
C ARG A 497 -17.12 -21.25 3.91
N GLY A 498 -17.19 -21.01 5.21
CA GLY A 498 -16.25 -21.51 6.20
C GLY A 498 -15.10 -20.55 6.51
N MET A 499 -14.99 -19.45 5.76
CA MET A 499 -14.06 -18.36 6.02
C MET A 499 -14.80 -17.06 6.26
N SER A 500 -14.20 -16.13 7.01
CA SER A 500 -14.72 -14.78 7.20
C SER A 500 -13.64 -13.73 7.03
N LEU A 501 -14.07 -12.53 6.61
CA LEU A 501 -13.25 -11.33 6.51
C LEU A 501 -13.58 -10.44 7.69
N HIS A 502 -12.55 -10.06 8.42
CA HIS A 502 -12.67 -9.11 9.53
C HIS A 502 -11.54 -8.09 9.45
N THR A 503 -11.58 -7.03 10.22
CA THR A 503 -10.52 -6.00 10.32
C THR A 503 -10.00 -5.55 8.95
N PHE A 504 -10.59 -4.46 8.48
CA PHE A 504 -10.23 -3.86 7.20
C PHE A 504 -9.22 -2.73 7.40
N HIS A 505 -8.26 -2.60 6.51
CA HIS A 505 -7.20 -1.60 6.53
C HIS A 505 -7.22 -0.77 5.25
N GLY A 506 -7.21 0.55 5.38
CA GLY A 506 -7.28 1.51 4.28
C GLY A 506 -8.05 2.76 4.70
N HIS A 507 -8.33 3.66 3.73
CA HIS A 507 -9.18 4.83 3.90
C HIS A 507 -10.56 4.56 3.30
N PHE A 508 -11.55 4.40 4.13
CA PHE A 508 -12.93 4.10 3.76
C PHE A 508 -13.88 4.31 4.94
N PHE A 509 -15.15 4.29 4.64
CA PHE A 509 -16.21 4.17 5.64
C PHE A 509 -16.90 2.81 5.52
N VAL A 510 -17.10 2.10 6.63
CA VAL A 510 -17.79 0.81 6.65
C VAL A 510 -19.29 1.06 6.85
N ARG A 511 -20.10 0.83 5.81
CA ARG A 511 -21.57 0.96 5.89
C ARG A 511 -22.26 -0.24 6.53
N SER A 512 -21.72 -1.43 6.29
CA SER A 512 -22.16 -2.69 6.90
C SER A 512 -20.95 -3.60 7.05
N THR A 513 -21.10 -4.75 7.67
CA THR A 513 -20.01 -5.67 8.02
C THR A 513 -18.98 -5.95 6.91
N ASP A 514 -19.37 -5.85 5.63
CA ASP A 514 -18.53 -6.21 4.48
C ASP A 514 -18.63 -5.23 3.29
N LEU A 515 -19.31 -4.06 3.48
CA LEU A 515 -19.48 -3.06 2.44
C LEU A 515 -18.66 -1.80 2.76
N LEU A 516 -17.62 -1.58 1.98
CA LEU A 516 -16.75 -0.41 2.07
C LEU A 516 -17.29 0.71 1.18
N SER A 517 -17.59 1.86 1.77
CA SER A 517 -17.94 3.08 1.05
C SER A 517 -16.67 3.83 0.69
N LEU A 518 -16.52 4.11 -0.59
CA LEU A 518 -15.39 4.79 -1.20
C LEU A 518 -15.96 5.91 -2.09
N PRO A 519 -16.29 7.09 -1.54
CA PRO A 519 -16.83 8.19 -2.34
C PRO A 519 -16.07 8.40 -3.65
N ASN A 520 -14.74 8.32 -3.60
CA ASN A 520 -13.89 8.25 -4.78
C ASN A 520 -12.96 7.03 -4.70
N VAL A 521 -12.57 6.51 -5.85
CA VAL A 521 -11.55 5.48 -6.00
C VAL A 521 -10.56 5.88 -7.10
N ASN A 522 -9.29 5.59 -6.86
CA ASN A 522 -8.19 5.96 -7.75
C ASN A 522 -7.13 4.84 -7.81
N PRO A 523 -6.22 4.87 -8.78
CA PRO A 523 -5.23 3.79 -8.97
C PRO A 523 -4.07 3.79 -7.99
N ASP A 524 -3.98 4.73 -7.05
CA ASP A 524 -2.83 4.85 -6.15
C ASP A 524 -3.15 4.38 -4.72
N THR A 525 -4.32 3.74 -4.51
CA THR A 525 -4.76 3.23 -3.21
C THR A 525 -4.97 1.72 -3.21
N ALA A 526 -4.57 1.09 -2.11
CA ALA A 526 -4.77 -0.33 -1.85
C ALA A 526 -5.34 -0.58 -0.45
N PHE A 527 -5.91 -1.76 -0.27
CA PHE A 527 -6.63 -2.17 0.94
C PHE A 527 -6.10 -3.50 1.45
N GLY A 528 -6.24 -3.73 2.75
CA GLY A 528 -5.89 -4.99 3.39
C GLY A 528 -7.03 -5.51 4.26
N MET A 529 -7.15 -6.82 4.39
CA MET A 529 -8.13 -7.46 5.27
C MET A 529 -7.52 -8.67 5.95
N GLN A 530 -7.88 -8.88 7.20
CA GLN A 530 -7.57 -10.10 7.91
C GLN A 530 -8.65 -11.14 7.62
N VAL A 531 -8.26 -12.41 7.60
CA VAL A 531 -9.12 -13.55 7.28
C VAL A 531 -9.06 -14.54 8.42
N SER A 532 -10.20 -15.10 8.81
CA SER A 532 -10.31 -16.22 9.75
C SER A 532 -10.94 -17.44 9.09
N ILE A 533 -10.61 -18.62 9.61
CA ILE A 533 -11.22 -19.90 9.25
C ILE A 533 -12.22 -20.23 10.36
N GLU A 534 -13.52 -20.20 10.03
CA GLU A 534 -14.61 -20.41 10.98
C GLU A 534 -15.11 -21.88 10.98
N GLU A 535 -15.05 -22.54 9.81
CA GLU A 535 -15.44 -23.95 9.62
C GLU A 535 -14.28 -24.69 8.97
N ASP A 536 -14.10 -25.97 9.25
CA ASP A 536 -13.10 -26.82 8.60
C ASP A 536 -13.31 -26.86 7.08
N LEU A 537 -12.23 -26.67 6.34
CA LEU A 537 -12.22 -26.63 4.86
C LEU A 537 -11.88 -28.01 4.22
N LYS A 538 -11.93 -29.11 4.98
CA LYS A 538 -11.51 -30.46 4.56
C LYS A 538 -12.21 -30.94 3.28
N ASP A 539 -13.47 -30.54 3.09
CA ASP A 539 -14.25 -30.91 1.90
C ASP A 539 -13.99 -30.00 0.69
N SER A 540 -13.19 -28.94 0.87
CA SER A 540 -12.88 -27.96 -0.15
C SER A 540 -11.44 -28.12 -0.64
N ARG A 541 -11.27 -28.37 -1.94
CA ARG A 541 -9.92 -28.44 -2.52
C ARG A 541 -9.32 -27.05 -2.71
N GLU A 542 -10.16 -26.05 -2.91
CA GLU A 542 -9.81 -24.67 -3.23
C GLU A 542 -10.79 -23.74 -2.55
N VAL A 543 -10.30 -22.57 -2.18
CA VAL A 543 -11.10 -21.45 -1.68
C VAL A 543 -10.92 -20.23 -2.58
N SER A 544 -11.92 -19.40 -2.64
CA SER A 544 -11.90 -18.21 -3.48
C SER A 544 -12.27 -16.95 -2.70
N PHE A 545 -11.63 -15.84 -3.07
CA PHE A 545 -11.99 -14.48 -2.67
C PHE A 545 -12.44 -13.73 -3.91
N GLN A 546 -13.54 -12.99 -3.82
CA GLN A 546 -14.01 -12.15 -4.90
C GLN A 546 -14.28 -10.74 -4.42
N ALA A 547 -13.53 -9.78 -4.96
CA ALA A 547 -13.75 -8.36 -4.77
C ALA A 547 -14.57 -7.80 -5.92
N ALA A 548 -15.62 -7.06 -5.61
CA ALA A 548 -16.44 -6.35 -6.57
C ALA A 548 -16.47 -4.86 -6.21
N LEU A 549 -15.95 -4.03 -7.10
CA LEU A 549 -15.92 -2.58 -7.02
C LEU A 549 -16.94 -1.99 -7.99
N LEU A 550 -18.01 -1.44 -7.45
CA LEU A 550 -19.02 -0.71 -8.21
C LEU A 550 -18.72 0.78 -8.13
N TYR A 551 -18.62 1.47 -9.25
CA TYR A 551 -18.29 2.90 -9.31
C TYR A 551 -18.92 3.58 -10.54
N THR A 552 -19.01 4.91 -10.51
CA THR A 552 -19.35 5.75 -11.68
C THR A 552 -18.04 6.29 -12.28
N SER A 553 -17.78 6.03 -13.54
CA SER A 553 -16.63 6.59 -14.25
C SER A 553 -16.75 8.11 -14.37
N SER A 554 -15.64 8.81 -14.59
CA SER A 554 -15.65 10.26 -14.82
C SER A 554 -16.52 10.70 -16.01
N LYS A 555 -16.84 9.77 -16.93
CA LYS A 555 -17.74 9.97 -18.07
C LYS A 555 -19.20 9.61 -17.78
N GLY A 556 -19.54 9.33 -16.51
CA GLY A 556 -20.90 9.04 -16.08
C GLY A 556 -21.38 7.61 -16.29
N GLU A 557 -20.55 6.68 -16.77
CA GLU A 557 -20.91 5.27 -16.91
C GLU A 557 -20.83 4.55 -15.58
N ARG A 558 -21.86 3.78 -15.22
CA ARG A 558 -21.80 2.90 -14.05
C ARG A 558 -21.04 1.65 -14.38
N ARG A 559 -20.00 1.32 -13.64
CA ARG A 559 -19.10 0.21 -13.92
C ARG A 559 -18.95 -0.71 -12.69
N ILE A 560 -18.70 -1.98 -12.95
CA ILE A 560 -18.43 -2.98 -11.92
C ILE A 560 -17.14 -3.69 -12.29
N ARG A 561 -16.07 -3.44 -11.53
CA ARG A 561 -14.80 -4.17 -11.67
C ARG A 561 -14.79 -5.34 -10.70
N VAL A 562 -14.51 -6.53 -11.20
CA VAL A 562 -14.52 -7.77 -10.42
C VAL A 562 -13.15 -8.42 -10.48
N HIS A 563 -12.62 -8.80 -9.32
CA HIS A 563 -11.36 -9.54 -9.19
C HIS A 563 -11.65 -10.82 -8.40
N THR A 564 -11.20 -11.98 -8.91
CA THR A 564 -11.38 -13.27 -8.23
C THR A 564 -10.04 -13.94 -8.05
N LEU A 565 -9.66 -14.22 -6.79
CA LEU A 565 -8.47 -14.96 -6.41
C LEU A 565 -8.87 -16.34 -5.89
N CYS A 566 -8.31 -17.39 -6.47
CA CYS A 566 -8.52 -18.78 -6.07
C CYS A 566 -7.23 -19.37 -5.51
N ILE A 567 -7.30 -20.07 -4.38
CA ILE A 567 -6.15 -20.57 -3.63
C ILE A 567 -6.44 -22.02 -3.21
N PRO A 568 -5.49 -22.97 -3.40
CA PRO A 568 -5.66 -24.34 -2.95
C PRO A 568 -5.62 -24.46 -1.42
N VAL A 569 -6.34 -25.46 -0.89
CA VAL A 569 -6.33 -25.84 0.53
C VAL A 569 -5.30 -26.93 0.77
N SER A 570 -4.61 -26.91 1.90
CA SER A 570 -3.62 -27.93 2.30
C SER A 570 -3.78 -28.36 3.74
N ALA A 571 -3.63 -29.67 3.98
CA ALA A 571 -3.54 -30.31 5.29
C ALA A 571 -2.10 -30.30 5.84
N SER A 572 -1.11 -29.96 5.02
CA SER A 572 0.31 -30.03 5.36
C SER A 572 0.83 -28.71 5.90
N LEU A 573 1.32 -28.71 7.15
CA LEU A 573 1.97 -27.52 7.74
C LEU A 573 3.19 -27.09 6.92
N GLN A 574 3.97 -28.02 6.40
CA GLN A 574 5.12 -27.73 5.56
C GLN A 574 4.71 -26.98 4.29
N GLU A 575 3.67 -27.44 3.59
CA GLU A 575 3.18 -26.80 2.37
C GLU A 575 2.62 -25.41 2.64
N VAL A 576 1.94 -25.21 3.77
CA VAL A 576 1.41 -23.90 4.18
C VAL A 576 2.56 -22.91 4.38
N VAL A 577 3.62 -23.31 5.10
CA VAL A 577 4.79 -22.45 5.35
C VAL A 577 5.58 -22.17 4.07
N GLN A 578 5.76 -23.17 3.20
CA GLN A 578 6.43 -23.00 1.90
C GLN A 578 5.63 -22.12 0.94
N GLY A 579 4.30 -22.15 1.05
CA GLY A 579 3.39 -21.33 0.27
C GLY A 579 3.19 -19.90 0.81
N ALA A 580 3.94 -19.48 1.80
CA ALA A 580 3.83 -18.15 2.38
C ALA A 580 4.44 -17.06 1.45
N ASP A 581 3.76 -15.91 1.37
CA ASP A 581 4.21 -14.73 0.64
C ASP A 581 4.78 -13.69 1.61
N GLN A 582 6.10 -13.64 1.70
CA GLN A 582 6.81 -12.77 2.66
C GLN A 582 6.52 -11.29 2.47
N HIS A 583 6.37 -10.79 1.24
CA HIS A 583 6.03 -9.38 0.97
C HIS A 583 4.58 -9.07 1.40
N CYS A 584 3.65 -9.96 1.06
CA CYS A 584 2.25 -9.81 1.47
C CYS A 584 2.09 -9.86 2.99
N ILE A 585 2.82 -10.75 3.67
CA ILE A 585 2.85 -10.83 5.15
C ILE A 585 3.35 -9.50 5.73
N VAL A 586 4.49 -8.99 5.25
CA VAL A 586 5.07 -7.71 5.73
C VAL A 586 4.12 -6.55 5.48
N GLY A 587 3.48 -6.49 4.30
CA GLY A 587 2.49 -5.45 3.98
C GLY A 587 1.27 -5.49 4.90
N LEU A 588 0.75 -6.68 5.21
CA LEU A 588 -0.36 -6.84 6.15
C LEU A 588 0.05 -6.44 7.58
N LEU A 589 1.22 -6.92 8.03
CA LEU A 589 1.77 -6.60 9.35
C LEU A 589 2.00 -5.09 9.53
N ALA A 590 2.50 -4.40 8.50
CA ALA A 590 2.66 -2.94 8.54
C ALA A 590 1.32 -2.24 8.80
N LYS A 591 0.26 -2.64 8.08
CA LYS A 591 -1.09 -2.08 8.27
C LYS A 591 -1.68 -2.40 9.66
N MET A 592 -1.46 -3.61 10.17
CA MET A 592 -1.87 -4.02 11.53
C MET A 592 -1.10 -3.23 12.61
N ALA A 593 0.20 -3.01 12.40
CA ALA A 593 1.05 -2.29 13.34
C ALA A 593 0.69 -0.81 13.45
N VAL A 594 0.21 -0.18 12.35
CA VAL A 594 -0.35 1.18 12.41
C VAL A 594 -1.50 1.24 13.41
N ASP A 595 -2.47 0.32 13.31
CA ASP A 595 -3.61 0.30 14.25
C ASP A 595 -3.15 0.05 15.69
N ARG A 596 -2.15 -0.83 15.87
CA ARG A 596 -1.61 -1.14 17.19
C ARG A 596 -0.88 0.08 17.80
N THR A 597 -0.11 0.82 17.00
CA THR A 597 0.55 2.06 17.44
C THR A 597 -0.45 3.11 17.90
N LEU A 598 -1.56 3.29 17.17
CA LEU A 598 -2.59 4.27 17.47
C LEU A 598 -3.49 3.88 18.65
N ASN A 599 -3.74 2.57 18.86
CA ASN A 599 -4.65 2.08 19.89
C ASN A 599 -3.95 1.70 21.20
N SER A 600 -2.67 1.31 21.13
CA SER A 600 -1.86 0.85 22.26
C SER A 600 -0.65 1.75 22.44
N ASN A 601 0.47 1.41 21.85
CA ASN A 601 1.68 2.22 21.79
C ASN A 601 2.66 1.70 20.73
N LEU A 602 3.70 2.48 20.46
CA LEU A 602 4.74 2.14 19.50
C LEU A 602 5.57 0.91 19.93
N ALA A 603 5.85 0.75 21.21
CA ALA A 603 6.65 -0.35 21.70
C ALA A 603 5.96 -1.71 21.49
N ASP A 604 4.64 -1.79 21.75
CA ASP A 604 3.85 -3.01 21.51
C ASP A 604 3.81 -3.40 20.02
N ALA A 605 3.76 -2.40 19.13
CA ALA A 605 3.79 -2.64 17.69
C ALA A 605 5.16 -3.20 17.25
N ARG A 606 6.25 -2.64 17.78
CA ARG A 606 7.63 -3.10 17.52
C ARG A 606 7.89 -4.51 18.05
N GLU A 607 7.43 -4.80 19.27
CA GLU A 607 7.53 -6.14 19.86
C GLU A 607 6.78 -7.17 19.03
N ALA A 608 5.59 -6.84 18.52
CA ALA A 608 4.84 -7.73 17.66
C ALA A 608 5.60 -8.08 16.37
N PHE A 609 6.32 -7.15 15.76
CA PHE A 609 7.18 -7.43 14.61
C PHE A 609 8.29 -8.44 14.93
N ILE A 610 8.97 -8.27 16.09
CA ILE A 610 10.03 -9.16 16.53
C ILE A 610 9.46 -10.57 16.78
N ASN A 611 8.30 -10.66 17.45
CA ASN A 611 7.64 -11.93 17.74
C ASN A 611 7.27 -12.70 16.46
N VAL A 612 6.84 -12.02 15.38
CA VAL A 612 6.59 -12.68 14.09
C VAL A 612 7.86 -13.30 13.50
N CYS A 613 9.01 -12.62 13.60
CA CYS A 613 10.28 -13.20 13.16
C CYS A 613 10.64 -14.46 13.95
N VAL A 614 10.52 -14.39 15.28
CA VAL A 614 10.80 -15.53 16.18
C VAL A 614 9.87 -16.69 15.84
N ASP A 615 8.56 -16.45 15.76
CA ASP A 615 7.55 -17.46 15.45
C ASP A 615 7.81 -18.13 14.10
N THR A 616 8.14 -17.35 13.08
CA THR A 616 8.40 -17.84 11.72
C THR A 616 9.59 -18.80 11.68
N ILE A 617 10.71 -18.41 12.31
CA ILE A 617 11.94 -19.22 12.34
C ILE A 617 11.74 -20.47 13.22
N GLU A 618 11.12 -20.32 14.38
CA GLU A 618 10.82 -21.43 15.30
C GLU A 618 9.92 -22.48 14.64
N ARG A 619 8.88 -22.04 13.92
CA ARG A 619 7.98 -22.96 13.23
C ARG A 619 8.69 -23.72 12.11
N TRP A 620 9.53 -23.05 11.33
CA TRP A 620 10.31 -23.73 10.30
C TRP A 620 11.29 -24.74 10.89
N LYS A 621 11.95 -24.40 12.00
CA LYS A 621 12.84 -25.30 12.75
C LYS A 621 12.10 -26.58 13.19
N ILE A 622 10.87 -26.43 13.69
CA ILE A 622 10.01 -27.57 14.10
C ILE A 622 9.58 -28.40 12.87
N VAL A 623 9.13 -27.76 11.80
CA VAL A 623 8.67 -28.44 10.56
C VAL A 623 9.78 -29.29 9.96
N GLN A 624 11.01 -28.80 9.98
CA GLN A 624 12.18 -29.49 9.41
C GLN A 624 12.91 -30.40 10.42
N CYS A 625 12.41 -30.52 11.66
CA CYS A 625 13.05 -31.26 12.73
C CYS A 625 14.53 -30.88 12.94
N ILE A 626 14.87 -29.59 12.78
CA ILE A 626 16.23 -29.08 12.95
C ILE A 626 16.51 -28.88 14.44
N SER A 627 17.29 -29.75 15.04
CA SER A 627 17.70 -29.67 16.47
C SER A 627 19.10 -29.11 16.66
N GLN A 628 19.81 -28.75 15.58
CA GLN A 628 21.18 -28.25 15.66
C GLN A 628 21.22 -26.90 16.39
N PRO A 629 21.99 -26.76 17.50
CA PRO A 629 22.10 -25.49 18.21
C PRO A 629 22.91 -24.47 17.38
N GLY A 630 22.54 -23.23 17.50
CA GLY A 630 23.31 -22.12 16.87
C GLY A 630 22.95 -21.76 15.44
N VAL A 631 22.02 -22.46 14.81
CA VAL A 631 21.54 -22.21 13.44
C VAL A 631 20.22 -21.41 13.48
N LEU A 632 20.05 -20.50 12.52
CA LEU A 632 18.79 -19.76 12.28
C LEU A 632 18.20 -20.19 10.94
N PRO A 633 17.49 -21.34 10.88
CA PRO A 633 16.96 -21.84 9.63
C PRO A 633 15.68 -21.08 9.25
N ALA A 634 15.61 -20.65 8.00
CA ALA A 634 14.41 -20.07 7.41
C ALA A 634 14.01 -20.81 6.13
N SER A 635 12.70 -20.88 5.87
CA SER A 635 12.20 -21.30 4.56
C SER A 635 12.64 -20.31 3.48
N SER A 636 12.91 -20.80 2.28
CA SER A 636 13.19 -19.93 1.12
C SER A 636 12.08 -18.91 0.85
N SER A 637 10.82 -19.26 1.16
CA SER A 637 9.64 -18.39 1.04
C SER A 637 9.56 -17.28 2.10
N LEU A 638 10.28 -17.41 3.22
CA LEU A 638 10.21 -16.51 4.38
C LEU A 638 11.57 -15.93 4.79
N LYS A 639 12.62 -16.21 4.03
CA LYS A 639 14.00 -15.81 4.35
C LYS A 639 14.21 -14.30 4.48
N LEU A 640 13.41 -13.49 3.77
CA LEU A 640 13.49 -12.03 3.81
C LEU A 640 12.67 -11.40 4.94
N ILE A 641 11.83 -12.16 5.65
CA ILE A 641 11.02 -11.62 6.76
C ILE A 641 11.86 -10.86 7.78
N PRO A 642 12.97 -11.39 8.32
CA PRO A 642 13.76 -10.65 9.32
C PRO A 642 14.35 -9.35 8.76
N LEU A 643 14.79 -9.34 7.50
CA LEU A 643 15.33 -8.14 6.83
C LEU A 643 14.25 -7.07 6.66
N LEU A 644 13.10 -7.44 6.14
CA LEU A 644 11.99 -6.52 5.89
C LEU A 644 11.34 -6.03 7.21
N ILE A 645 11.32 -6.86 8.25
CA ILE A 645 10.88 -6.43 9.58
C ILE A 645 11.89 -5.44 10.18
N LEU A 646 13.19 -5.66 10.04
CA LEU A 646 14.18 -4.66 10.45
C LEU A 646 13.98 -3.33 9.70
N ALA A 647 13.67 -3.40 8.40
CA ALA A 647 13.34 -2.23 7.59
C ALA A 647 12.11 -1.48 8.14
N LEU A 648 11.04 -2.19 8.49
CA LEU A 648 9.88 -1.60 9.16
C LEU A 648 10.25 -0.93 10.49
N LEU A 649 11.05 -1.61 11.34
CA LEU A 649 11.49 -1.08 12.63
C LEU A 649 12.33 0.19 12.50
N LYS A 650 13.01 0.38 11.36
CA LYS A 650 13.81 1.57 11.03
C LYS A 650 13.03 2.66 10.30
N SER A 651 11.88 2.34 9.71
CA SER A 651 11.04 3.32 9.00
C SER A 651 10.56 4.44 9.91
N GLU A 652 10.25 5.60 9.36
CA GLU A 652 9.76 6.78 10.13
C GLU A 652 8.49 6.47 10.93
N ALA A 653 7.67 5.55 10.45
CA ALA A 653 6.46 5.12 11.16
C ALA A 653 6.77 4.42 12.50
N PHE A 654 7.84 3.61 12.56
CA PHE A 654 8.09 2.74 13.70
C PHE A 654 9.45 2.92 14.37
N THR A 655 10.29 3.83 13.90
CA THR A 655 11.61 4.10 14.50
C THR A 655 11.49 4.74 15.88
N THR A 656 12.43 4.40 16.78
CA THR A 656 12.61 5.07 18.08
C THR A 656 13.73 6.12 18.04
N ARG A 657 14.25 6.43 16.85
CA ARG A 657 15.29 7.47 16.67
C ARG A 657 14.76 8.83 17.17
N PRO A 658 15.55 9.56 17.96
CA PRO A 658 15.18 10.89 18.41
C PRO A 658 15.08 11.86 17.20
N GLY A 659 14.24 12.89 17.33
CA GLY A 659 14.15 13.97 16.34
C GLY A 659 13.20 13.70 15.16
N VAL A 660 12.47 12.59 15.14
CA VAL A 660 11.37 12.40 14.18
C VAL A 660 10.22 13.31 14.57
N ARG A 661 9.82 14.20 13.65
CA ARG A 661 8.69 15.10 13.90
C ARG A 661 7.37 14.32 13.97
N LEU A 662 6.44 14.84 14.76
CA LEU A 662 5.13 14.19 14.95
C LEU A 662 4.36 14.05 13.63
N ASP A 663 4.37 15.09 12.79
CA ASP A 663 3.67 15.07 11.50
C ASP A 663 4.33 14.09 10.51
N ASP A 664 5.67 13.94 10.50
CA ASP A 664 6.36 13.00 9.62
C ASP A 664 6.02 11.55 10.00
N ARG A 665 6.01 11.23 11.32
CA ARG A 665 5.55 9.91 11.79
C ARG A 665 4.09 9.66 11.43
N THR A 666 3.24 10.65 11.64
CA THR A 666 1.81 10.54 11.29
C THR A 666 1.62 10.32 9.79
N ALA A 667 2.35 11.06 8.94
CA ALA A 667 2.33 10.87 7.49
C ALA A 667 2.75 9.45 7.09
N ALA A 668 3.85 8.95 7.65
CA ALA A 668 4.32 7.59 7.40
C ALA A 668 3.29 6.52 7.82
N LEU A 669 2.64 6.68 8.98
CA LEU A 669 1.57 5.77 9.43
C LEU A 669 0.36 5.79 8.49
N ILE A 670 -0.06 6.98 8.02
CA ILE A 670 -1.17 7.15 7.06
C ILE A 670 -0.84 6.46 5.74
N GLN A 671 0.35 6.72 5.20
CA GLN A 671 0.80 6.13 3.94
C GLN A 671 0.86 4.60 4.01
N MET A 672 1.44 4.04 5.08
CA MET A 672 1.49 2.57 5.26
C MET A 672 0.10 1.93 5.30
N LYS A 673 -0.94 2.67 5.70
CA LYS A 673 -2.30 2.16 5.76
C LYS A 673 -2.93 1.95 4.39
N CYS A 674 -2.63 2.81 3.40
CA CYS A 674 -3.35 2.87 2.11
C CYS A 674 -2.48 2.66 0.86
N MET A 675 -1.14 2.74 0.94
CA MET A 675 -0.31 2.55 -0.25
C MET A 675 -0.33 1.11 -0.78
N PRO A 676 -0.17 0.91 -2.10
CA PRO A 676 0.00 -0.39 -2.73
C PRO A 676 1.19 -1.17 -2.17
N LEU A 677 1.12 -2.51 -2.20
CA LEU A 677 2.14 -3.36 -1.60
C LEU A 677 3.54 -3.16 -2.19
N THR A 678 3.63 -3.02 -3.51
CA THR A 678 4.92 -2.79 -4.19
C THR A 678 5.57 -1.49 -3.72
N THR A 679 4.80 -0.40 -3.67
CA THR A 679 5.26 0.89 -3.15
C THR A 679 5.66 0.80 -1.68
N LEU A 680 4.88 0.08 -0.85
CA LEU A 680 5.20 -0.11 0.56
C LEU A 680 6.56 -0.82 0.74
N ILE A 681 6.80 -1.91 0.00
CA ILE A 681 8.07 -2.64 0.08
C ILE A 681 9.23 -1.76 -0.37
N GLN A 682 9.10 -1.03 -1.48
CA GLN A 682 10.13 -0.10 -1.96
C GLN A 682 10.37 1.07 -0.99
N THR A 683 9.33 1.54 -0.30
CA THR A 683 9.48 2.62 0.70
C THR A 683 10.27 2.15 1.92
N ILE A 684 10.06 0.92 2.41
CA ILE A 684 10.77 0.41 3.60
C ILE A 684 12.15 -0.15 3.26
N TYR A 685 12.30 -0.79 2.12
CA TYR A 685 13.54 -1.39 1.63
C TYR A 685 13.74 -1.03 0.15
N PRO A 686 14.27 0.18 -0.15
CA PRO A 686 14.52 0.66 -1.51
C PRO A 686 15.44 -0.24 -2.32
N ASP A 687 15.29 -0.23 -3.64
CA ASP A 687 16.19 -0.95 -4.54
C ASP A 687 17.40 -0.07 -4.85
N LEU A 688 18.60 -0.60 -4.56
CA LEU A 688 19.88 0.08 -4.78
C LEU A 688 20.60 -0.52 -5.99
N TYR A 689 21.02 0.34 -6.92
CA TYR A 689 21.74 -0.03 -8.13
C TYR A 689 23.05 0.75 -8.23
N LYS A 690 24.11 0.11 -8.72
CA LYS A 690 25.34 0.79 -9.10
C LYS A 690 25.25 1.22 -10.57
N VAL A 691 25.41 2.51 -10.85
CA VAL A 691 25.12 3.09 -12.18
C VAL A 691 26.31 3.73 -12.89
N ASP A 692 27.50 3.69 -12.27
CA ASP A 692 28.75 4.20 -12.88
C ASP A 692 29.40 3.23 -13.88
N SER A 693 28.81 2.05 -14.08
CA SER A 693 29.37 0.97 -14.90
C SER A 693 28.26 0.20 -15.64
N LEU A 694 27.23 0.91 -16.12
CA LEU A 694 26.11 0.30 -16.85
C LEU A 694 26.51 -0.34 -18.18
N GLU A 695 27.66 0.02 -18.76
CA GLU A 695 28.22 -0.60 -19.96
C GLU A 695 28.55 -2.09 -19.78
N THR A 696 28.84 -2.49 -18.52
CA THR A 696 29.16 -3.88 -18.17
C THR A 696 27.97 -4.61 -17.55
N ALA A 697 26.83 -3.94 -17.38
CA ALA A 697 25.63 -4.54 -16.82
C ALA A 697 25.02 -5.57 -17.79
N PRO A 698 24.37 -6.62 -17.27
CA PRO A 698 23.53 -7.48 -18.10
C PRO A 698 22.48 -6.65 -18.85
N MET A 699 22.19 -7.05 -20.08
CA MET A 699 21.14 -6.41 -20.88
C MET A 699 19.91 -7.31 -20.89
N GLU A 700 18.75 -6.71 -20.76
CA GLU A 700 17.45 -7.38 -20.84
C GLU A 700 16.64 -6.77 -22.00
N GLU A 701 15.92 -7.61 -22.74
CA GLU A 701 15.04 -7.15 -23.80
C GLU A 701 13.65 -6.85 -23.21
N ASP A 702 13.20 -5.61 -23.34
CA ASP A 702 11.87 -5.17 -22.96
C ASP A 702 11.21 -4.48 -24.15
N GLU A 703 10.09 -5.01 -24.64
CA GLU A 703 9.35 -4.54 -25.82
C GLU A 703 10.21 -4.28 -27.09
N GLY A 704 11.28 -5.08 -27.27
CA GLY A 704 12.19 -4.95 -28.40
C GLY A 704 13.33 -3.93 -28.22
N VAL A 705 13.44 -3.33 -27.03
CA VAL A 705 14.53 -2.44 -26.65
C VAL A 705 15.47 -3.17 -25.67
N MET A 706 16.77 -3.11 -25.94
CA MET A 706 17.78 -3.63 -25.02
C MET A 706 18.06 -2.63 -23.91
N LEU A 707 17.70 -2.99 -22.68
CA LEU A 707 17.86 -2.15 -21.50
C LEU A 707 18.91 -2.71 -20.55
N PRO A 708 19.75 -1.88 -19.91
CA PRO A 708 20.65 -2.35 -18.88
C PRO A 708 19.87 -2.81 -17.65
N ASN A 709 20.22 -3.98 -17.10
CA ASN A 709 19.64 -4.55 -15.90
C ASN A 709 20.74 -4.82 -14.87
N PRO A 710 21.25 -3.78 -14.17
CA PRO A 710 22.25 -3.97 -13.14
C PRO A 710 21.66 -4.72 -11.95
N PRO A 711 22.43 -5.62 -11.28
CA PRO A 711 21.94 -6.36 -10.14
C PRO A 711 21.64 -5.43 -8.97
N ARG A 712 20.58 -5.75 -8.20
CA ARG A 712 20.27 -5.05 -6.97
C ARG A 712 21.34 -5.30 -5.91
N LEU A 713 21.68 -4.26 -5.17
CA LEU A 713 22.65 -4.32 -4.07
C LEU A 713 21.90 -4.30 -2.74
N GLN A 714 22.53 -4.90 -1.72
CA GLN A 714 22.05 -4.75 -0.35
C GLN A 714 22.28 -3.34 0.16
N LEU A 715 21.37 -2.89 1.02
CA LEU A 715 21.41 -1.57 1.64
C LEU A 715 22.42 -1.52 2.79
N SER A 716 23.69 -1.69 2.44
CA SER A 716 24.83 -1.65 3.37
C SER A 716 25.96 -0.77 2.85
N ALA A 717 26.60 -0.02 3.74
CA ALA A 717 27.78 0.78 3.45
C ALA A 717 28.94 -0.08 2.90
N GLU A 718 28.97 -1.39 3.16
CA GLU A 718 29.95 -2.33 2.56
C GLU A 718 29.84 -2.37 1.02
N LYS A 719 28.67 -2.02 0.46
CA LYS A 719 28.42 -1.98 -0.99
C LYS A 719 28.71 -0.61 -1.62
N ILE A 720 28.97 0.41 -0.79
CA ILE A 720 29.16 1.78 -1.23
C ILE A 720 30.66 2.10 -1.31
N ALA A 721 31.15 2.24 -2.53
CA ALA A 721 32.53 2.69 -2.77
C ALA A 721 32.58 4.22 -2.92
N MET A 722 33.64 4.85 -2.43
CA MET A 722 33.83 6.31 -2.48
C MET A 722 33.90 6.86 -3.92
N ASN A 723 34.27 6.03 -4.87
CA ASN A 723 34.34 6.37 -6.30
C ASN A 723 33.10 5.93 -7.08
N GLY A 724 32.13 5.27 -6.42
CA GLY A 724 30.93 4.75 -7.08
C GLY A 724 29.83 5.79 -7.20
N VAL A 725 28.90 5.56 -8.14
CA VAL A 725 27.63 6.28 -8.26
C VAL A 725 26.49 5.29 -8.16
N TYR A 726 25.50 5.64 -7.36
CA TYR A 726 24.42 4.73 -7.00
C TYR A 726 23.06 5.37 -7.22
N LEU A 727 22.10 4.60 -7.71
CA LEU A 727 20.71 4.98 -7.85
C LEU A 727 19.88 4.17 -6.83
N LEU A 728 19.13 4.86 -5.99
CA LEU A 728 18.25 4.29 -4.98
C LEU A 728 16.79 4.57 -5.36
N ASP A 729 16.03 3.52 -5.63
CA ASP A 729 14.60 3.63 -5.96
C ASP A 729 13.74 3.48 -4.71
N MET A 730 13.16 4.59 -4.25
CA MET A 730 12.28 4.66 -3.07
C MET A 730 10.79 4.57 -3.40
N GLY A 731 10.44 4.24 -4.63
CA GLY A 731 9.05 4.20 -5.09
C GLY A 731 8.54 5.56 -5.58
N GLU A 732 8.44 6.57 -4.74
CA GLU A 732 7.93 7.92 -5.08
C GLU A 732 9.01 8.93 -5.51
N GLN A 733 10.28 8.58 -5.38
CA GLN A 733 11.44 9.37 -5.84
C GLN A 733 12.64 8.46 -6.07
N LEU A 734 13.55 8.90 -6.92
CA LEU A 734 14.86 8.29 -7.13
C LEU A 734 15.91 9.16 -6.45
N LEU A 735 16.84 8.55 -5.70
CA LEU A 735 18.01 9.25 -5.16
C LEU A 735 19.25 8.80 -5.92
N MET A 736 19.98 9.73 -6.52
CA MET A 736 21.28 9.46 -7.12
C MET A 736 22.39 9.92 -6.19
N PHE A 737 23.09 8.96 -5.59
CA PHE A 737 24.21 9.24 -4.69
C PHE A 737 25.53 9.22 -5.46
N ILE A 738 26.28 10.30 -5.34
CA ILE A 738 27.55 10.49 -6.04
C ILE A 738 28.70 10.47 -5.03
N GLY A 739 29.55 9.47 -5.11
CA GLY A 739 30.70 9.31 -4.26
C GLY A 739 31.70 10.45 -4.40
N LYS A 740 32.39 10.80 -3.33
CA LYS A 740 33.29 11.94 -3.23
C LYS A 740 34.41 11.95 -4.27
N VAL A 741 34.86 10.76 -4.70
CA VAL A 741 35.94 10.59 -5.71
C VAL A 741 35.42 9.87 -6.95
N ALA A 742 34.14 10.08 -7.31
CA ALA A 742 33.60 9.64 -8.59
C ALA A 742 34.48 10.15 -9.75
N THR A 743 34.62 9.35 -10.82
CA THR A 743 35.55 9.64 -11.89
C THR A 743 35.15 10.91 -12.66
N SER A 744 36.15 11.72 -13.07
CA SER A 744 35.90 12.88 -13.93
C SER A 744 35.24 12.44 -15.25
N PHE A 745 35.59 11.27 -15.77
CA PHE A 745 34.96 10.68 -16.94
C PHE A 745 33.42 10.56 -16.76
N PHE A 746 32.97 9.99 -15.66
CA PHE A 746 31.52 9.89 -15.37
C PHE A 746 30.87 11.27 -15.25
N CYS A 747 31.52 12.20 -14.51
CA CYS A 747 30.98 13.54 -14.29
C CYS A 747 30.84 14.33 -15.59
N GLU A 748 31.81 14.22 -16.49
CA GLU A 748 31.81 14.88 -17.81
C GLU A 748 30.75 14.27 -18.74
N ARG A 749 30.62 12.94 -18.75
CA ARG A 749 29.71 12.23 -19.66
C ARG A 749 28.24 12.35 -19.25
N ILE A 750 27.95 12.46 -17.94
CA ILE A 750 26.58 12.48 -17.42
C ILE A 750 26.12 13.90 -17.04
N PHE A 751 27.01 14.73 -16.47
CA PHE A 751 26.64 16.04 -15.95
C PHE A 751 27.31 17.19 -16.71
N GLY A 752 28.26 16.93 -17.58
CA GLY A 752 29.00 17.97 -18.31
C GLY A 752 30.00 18.74 -17.45
N VAL A 753 30.36 18.23 -16.27
CA VAL A 753 31.29 18.87 -15.32
C VAL A 753 32.52 18.00 -15.03
N SER A 754 33.63 18.61 -14.67
CA SER A 754 34.89 17.89 -14.54
C SER A 754 35.08 17.14 -13.22
N GLN A 755 34.27 17.42 -12.20
CA GLN A 755 34.41 16.80 -10.88
C GLN A 755 33.10 16.79 -10.08
N PRO A 756 32.93 15.85 -9.13
CA PRO A 756 31.70 15.67 -8.37
C PRO A 756 31.24 16.93 -7.63
N SER A 757 32.17 17.73 -7.10
CA SER A 757 31.86 18.94 -6.33
C SER A 757 31.18 20.04 -7.13
N LEU A 758 31.23 19.99 -8.46
CA LEU A 758 30.61 20.96 -9.37
C LEU A 758 29.19 20.55 -9.79
N ILE A 759 28.73 19.36 -9.42
CA ILE A 759 27.39 18.90 -9.77
C ILE A 759 26.37 19.65 -8.90
N ASP A 760 25.38 20.23 -9.53
CA ASP A 760 24.30 20.94 -8.83
C ASP A 760 23.30 19.94 -8.24
N GLU A 761 23.11 19.96 -6.91
CA GLU A 761 22.15 19.11 -6.21
C GLU A 761 20.68 19.56 -6.37
N ASN A 762 20.46 20.73 -6.97
CA ASN A 762 19.11 21.24 -7.29
C ASN A 762 18.58 20.74 -8.63
N LEU A 763 19.39 19.98 -9.39
CA LEU A 763 18.92 19.31 -10.60
C LEU A 763 17.82 18.30 -10.24
N THR A 764 16.75 18.33 -11.00
CA THR A 764 15.58 17.44 -10.84
C THR A 764 15.49 16.37 -11.91
N ASP A 765 16.27 16.58 -13.00
CA ASP A 765 16.48 15.64 -14.10
C ASP A 765 17.95 15.65 -14.52
N LEU A 766 18.38 14.56 -15.16
CA LEU A 766 19.73 14.48 -15.72
C LEU A 766 19.83 15.33 -16.99
N PRO A 767 20.97 16.01 -17.22
CA PRO A 767 21.21 16.72 -18.46
C PRO A 767 21.17 15.76 -19.67
N GLU A 768 20.60 16.22 -20.77
CA GLU A 768 20.65 15.47 -22.02
C GLU A 768 21.95 15.76 -22.76
N LEU A 769 22.92 14.87 -22.63
CA LEU A 769 24.20 14.95 -23.30
C LEU A 769 24.25 13.93 -24.44
N ASP A 770 24.77 14.32 -25.57
CA ASP A 770 24.91 13.51 -26.80
C ASP A 770 26.08 12.53 -26.65
N ASN A 771 25.85 11.47 -25.84
CA ASN A 771 26.78 10.35 -25.69
C ASN A 771 26.08 9.09 -25.16
N GLU A 772 26.64 7.91 -25.48
CA GLU A 772 26.07 6.61 -25.14
C GLU A 772 25.88 6.38 -23.65
N ASP A 773 26.72 6.89 -22.76
CA ASP A 773 26.62 6.68 -21.31
C ASP A 773 25.45 7.46 -20.74
N SER A 774 25.26 8.71 -21.20
CA SER A 774 24.10 9.53 -20.82
C SER A 774 22.80 8.90 -21.30
N GLU A 775 22.75 8.43 -22.54
CA GLU A 775 21.59 7.74 -23.11
C GLU A 775 21.27 6.46 -22.34
N ARG A 776 22.26 5.61 -22.07
CA ARG A 776 22.12 4.34 -21.35
C ARG A 776 21.60 4.55 -19.94
N LEU A 777 22.09 5.56 -19.21
CA LEU A 777 21.61 5.87 -17.87
C LEU A 777 20.17 6.41 -17.89
N ARG A 778 19.84 7.28 -18.84
CA ARG A 778 18.47 7.78 -19.03
C ARG A 778 17.48 6.65 -19.37
N LEU A 779 17.86 5.74 -20.27
CA LEU A 779 17.07 4.54 -20.60
C LEU A 779 16.85 3.66 -19.37
N PHE A 780 17.87 3.46 -18.55
CA PHE A 780 17.71 2.71 -17.29
C PHE A 780 16.75 3.40 -16.32
N ILE A 781 16.86 4.71 -16.10
CA ILE A 781 15.93 5.48 -15.27
C ILE A 781 14.51 5.43 -15.85
N GLN A 782 14.39 5.53 -17.16
CA GLN A 782 13.10 5.43 -17.85
C GLN A 782 12.47 4.04 -17.68
N SER A 783 13.24 2.95 -17.75
CA SER A 783 12.75 1.59 -17.53
C SER A 783 12.20 1.40 -16.11
N ILE A 784 12.87 1.97 -15.10
CA ILE A 784 12.38 1.98 -13.72
C ILE A 784 11.09 2.82 -13.62
N THR A 785 11.09 3.99 -14.25
CA THR A 785 9.94 4.93 -14.19
C THR A 785 8.71 4.38 -14.91
N ASN A 786 8.88 3.69 -16.04
CA ASN A 786 7.79 3.08 -16.80
C ASN A 786 7.05 1.98 -16.00
N LYS A 787 7.71 1.34 -15.04
CA LYS A 787 7.09 0.39 -14.11
C LYS A 787 6.24 1.08 -13.05
N LYS A 788 6.32 2.40 -12.91
CA LYS A 788 5.60 3.21 -11.92
C LYS A 788 4.35 3.85 -12.51
N SER A 789 3.50 4.36 -11.64
CA SER A 789 2.26 5.04 -12.05
C SER A 789 2.50 6.41 -12.71
N HIS A 790 3.67 7.02 -12.51
CA HIS A 790 4.06 8.33 -13.05
C HIS A 790 5.57 8.50 -13.02
N ALA A 791 6.06 9.48 -13.79
CA ALA A 791 7.46 9.87 -13.76
C ALA A 791 7.84 10.44 -12.39
N VAL A 792 8.82 9.82 -11.74
CA VAL A 792 9.32 10.27 -10.43
C VAL A 792 10.58 11.12 -10.61
N PRO A 793 10.79 12.17 -9.77
CA PRO A 793 11.98 13.00 -9.88
C PRO A 793 13.24 12.25 -9.43
N VAL A 794 14.37 12.64 -10.03
CA VAL A 794 15.69 12.20 -9.61
C VAL A 794 16.30 13.28 -8.71
N ARG A 795 16.51 12.97 -7.45
CA ARG A 795 17.21 13.86 -6.52
C ARG A 795 18.69 13.49 -6.46
N ILE A 796 19.56 14.45 -6.71
CA ILE A 796 21.01 14.28 -6.65
C ILE A 796 21.50 14.55 -5.23
N ILE A 797 22.35 13.66 -4.72
CA ILE A 797 23.00 13.77 -3.40
C ILE A 797 24.48 13.50 -3.55
N ARG A 798 25.32 14.46 -3.18
CA ARG A 798 26.76 14.28 -3.14
C ARG A 798 27.22 13.80 -1.76
N ASP A 799 28.27 12.98 -1.75
CA ASP A 799 28.86 12.47 -0.51
C ASP A 799 29.46 13.57 0.40
N ASP A 800 29.82 14.74 -0.17
CA ASP A 800 30.34 15.89 0.55
C ASP A 800 29.25 16.90 1.02
N SER A 801 27.99 16.64 0.74
CA SER A 801 26.88 17.54 1.05
C SER A 801 26.20 17.25 2.38
N LYS A 802 25.40 18.22 2.85
CA LYS A 802 24.56 18.06 4.04
C LYS A 802 23.43 17.02 3.81
N ALA A 803 23.02 16.83 2.56
CA ALA A 803 21.97 15.88 2.16
C ALA A 803 22.45 14.41 2.23
N ARG A 804 23.76 14.14 2.35
CA ARG A 804 24.34 12.79 2.48
C ARG A 804 23.61 11.91 3.49
N ASN A 805 23.21 12.48 4.62
CA ASN A 805 22.52 11.73 5.67
C ASN A 805 21.17 11.16 5.21
N ALA A 806 20.49 11.77 4.23
CA ALA A 806 19.26 11.26 3.68
C ALA A 806 19.49 9.92 2.97
N PHE A 807 20.59 9.77 2.23
CA PHE A 807 20.97 8.50 1.61
C PHE A 807 21.47 7.48 2.64
N ILE A 808 22.35 7.86 3.54
CA ILE A 808 22.93 6.95 4.54
C ILE A 808 21.87 6.38 5.47
N SER A 809 20.82 7.14 5.81
CA SER A 809 19.72 6.66 6.65
C SER A 809 18.90 5.54 5.99
N MET A 810 18.99 5.37 4.66
CA MET A 810 18.32 4.31 3.92
C MET A 810 19.10 2.99 3.89
N LEU A 811 20.36 2.96 4.39
CA LEU A 811 21.16 1.74 4.46
C LEU A 811 20.68 0.86 5.63
N VAL A 812 19.61 0.10 5.38
CA VAL A 812 18.87 -0.68 6.38
C VAL A 812 19.73 -1.72 7.08
N ASP A 813 20.66 -2.35 6.37
CA ASP A 813 21.48 -3.45 6.89
C ASP A 813 22.49 -2.98 7.95
N ASP A 814 22.82 -1.69 7.94
CA ASP A 814 23.81 -1.12 8.84
C ASP A 814 23.22 -0.71 10.19
N ARG A 815 24.05 -0.60 11.21
CA ARG A 815 23.65 -0.08 12.50
C ARG A 815 23.31 1.41 12.39
N SER A 816 22.19 1.81 12.98
CA SER A 816 21.81 3.21 13.12
C SER A 816 21.46 3.55 14.57
N GLU A 817 21.33 4.85 14.88
CA GLU A 817 21.00 5.28 16.23
C GLU A 817 19.67 4.66 16.69
N GLY A 818 19.71 3.98 17.85
CA GLY A 818 18.54 3.32 18.41
C GLY A 818 18.09 2.04 17.69
N SER A 819 18.87 1.52 16.72
CA SER A 819 18.48 0.34 15.95
C SER A 819 19.67 -0.57 15.61
N PHE A 820 19.39 -1.88 15.54
CA PHE A 820 20.38 -2.91 15.21
C PHE A 820 20.83 -2.84 13.76
N SER A 821 22.06 -3.32 13.47
CA SER A 821 22.40 -3.82 12.14
C SER A 821 21.65 -5.13 11.87
N TYR A 822 21.58 -5.55 10.60
CA TYR A 822 20.91 -6.82 10.26
C TYR A 822 21.52 -8.01 10.99
N TYR A 823 22.85 -8.07 11.08
CA TYR A 823 23.52 -9.14 11.80
C TYR A 823 23.23 -9.14 13.32
N GLU A 824 23.28 -7.97 13.97
CA GLU A 824 22.91 -7.83 15.38
C GLU A 824 21.45 -8.21 15.62
N PHE A 825 20.55 -7.86 14.68
CA PHE A 825 19.15 -8.24 14.76
C PHE A 825 18.97 -9.76 14.70
N LEU A 826 19.67 -10.44 13.79
CA LEU A 826 19.68 -11.92 13.74
C LEU A 826 20.21 -12.55 15.02
N GLN A 827 21.27 -12.00 15.62
CA GLN A 827 21.77 -12.46 16.92
C GLN A 827 20.74 -12.24 18.03
N HIS A 828 20.05 -11.12 18.02
CA HIS A 828 18.96 -10.84 18.95
C HIS A 828 17.82 -11.86 18.80
N LEU A 829 17.35 -12.15 17.58
CA LEU A 829 16.36 -13.20 17.34
C LEU A 829 16.81 -14.58 17.84
N LYS A 830 18.10 -14.92 17.62
CA LYS A 830 18.68 -16.18 18.09
C LYS A 830 18.58 -16.35 19.60
N THR A 831 18.72 -15.28 20.38
CA THR A 831 18.61 -15.35 21.85
C THR A 831 17.18 -15.60 22.33
N GLN A 832 16.18 -15.28 21.50
CA GLN A 832 14.75 -15.44 21.81
C GLN A 832 14.20 -16.79 21.35
N ILE A 833 14.81 -17.45 20.37
CA ILE A 833 14.39 -18.76 19.84
C ILE A 833 14.91 -19.86 20.77
N LYS A 834 14.00 -20.67 21.29
CA LYS A 834 14.27 -21.79 22.19
C LYS A 834 14.74 -23.06 21.47
#